data_00970e1829c38f83a1a9ddd7b556e4ab
#
_entry.id   00970e1829c38f83a1a9ddd7b556e4ab
#
_cell.length_a   1.000
_cell.length_b   1.000
_cell.length_c   1.000
_cell.angle_alpha   90.00
_cell.angle_beta   90.00
_cell.angle_gamma   90.00
#
_symmetry.space_group_name_H-M   'P 1'
#
loop_
_entity.id
_entity.type
_entity.pdbx_description
1 polymer ?
#
loop_
_entity_poly.entity_id
_entity_poly.type
_entity_poly.pdbx_seq_one_letter_code
_entity_poly.pdbx_strand_id
1 'polypeptide(L)'
;MKPNLITKITLCGLLLNGIYANAQKTNLEVNTSKTITKIQPTMYGAFFEDINFAADGGLYAEMIKNRSFEFDTPLMGWEQPNSDIHSFNAASGIATTIKALENKTNPSFCRVLVNSDKGFEIINTGFRGMGIKKDAKYNLSLKAANHDGAIKKIIIQFIDKNKKVLGETSITPTSNDWKGYSAQFTATQTEAKAQLKITFEGNGTIDLDMISLFPEDTWKNRKNGLRKDIVQLLYEMKPGFLRFPGGCIVEGRTLAQRYQWKKTVGDVENRETLINRWNTEFTHKPAPDYFQTFGLGFFEYFQLSEDLGAQPLPILSCGMACQFNTGELVPMDELDPYVQDALDLIEFANGSVETPWGRIRSEMGHLKPFNLKLIGVGNEQWGPQYIERFKVFEKAIKSKYPKMTIVSGAGPFPEGDYFDYGMQELKKLNAEIVDEHYYKNPQWFRENATRYDKYDRKGPKVFAGEYAAQSVAIASPDNKNNWECAFSEAAFMTGLERNAEVVNLTSYAPLMAHEEAWQWTPDLLWFNNLEAYGSANYYVQKLFSTNKGTDLIAITKDGKPVTGQNNLFASAVKDVNTKEVIVKLVNTAATAQEVNIDLKGSKLAAKGTLITLTSTHLEDENSFAAPKKISPTEKEFKLKGDKAQTSLPAYSVTVLKLKLK
;
A
#
# COMPACT_ATOMS: atom_id res chain seq x y z
N MET A 1 -42.70 -79.08 -10.84
CA MET A 1 -42.26 -79.24 -12.24
C MET A 1 -41.33 -78.06 -12.59
N LYS A 2 -40.05 -78.36 -12.82
CA LYS A 2 -39.05 -77.45 -13.39
C LYS A 2 -39.33 -77.37 -14.92
N PRO A 3 -38.97 -76.26 -15.60
CA PRO A 3 -37.68 -76.32 -16.31
C PRO A 3 -36.82 -75.10 -16.21
N ASN A 4 -35.50 -75.36 -16.39
CA ASN A 4 -34.38 -74.48 -16.51
C ASN A 4 -34.40 -73.53 -17.69
N LEU A 5 -33.96 -72.29 -17.51
CA LEU A 5 -33.57 -71.41 -18.61
C LEU A 5 -32.12 -70.96 -18.41
N ILE A 6 -31.28 -71.37 -19.32
CA ILE A 6 -29.87 -71.04 -19.43
C ILE A 6 -29.76 -69.64 -20.03
N THR A 7 -29.22 -68.69 -19.30
CA THR A 7 -28.94 -67.36 -19.82
C THR A 7 -27.47 -67.31 -20.28
N LYS A 8 -27.27 -67.09 -21.57
CA LYS A 8 -25.96 -66.87 -22.20
C LYS A 8 -25.45 -65.49 -21.81
N ILE A 9 -24.29 -65.46 -21.16
CA ILE A 9 -23.54 -64.23 -20.90
C ILE A 9 -22.74 -63.93 -22.16
N THR A 10 -23.12 -62.83 -22.86
CA THR A 10 -22.32 -62.26 -23.96
C THR A 10 -21.35 -61.25 -23.36
N LEU A 11 -20.07 -61.57 -23.40
CA LEU A 11 -18.95 -60.73 -22.95
C LEU A 11 -18.71 -59.66 -24.02
N CYS A 12 -19.24 -58.42 -23.82
CA CYS A 12 -18.88 -57.27 -24.62
C CYS A 12 -17.56 -56.71 -24.09
N GLY A 13 -16.48 -56.93 -24.79
CA GLY A 13 -15.19 -56.27 -24.57
C GLY A 13 -15.29 -54.80 -24.93
N LEU A 14 -15.35 -53.93 -23.96
CA LEU A 14 -15.14 -52.50 -24.13
C LEU A 14 -13.64 -52.23 -24.37
N LEU A 15 -13.30 -52.04 -25.64
CA LEU A 15 -12.04 -51.43 -26.05
C LEU A 15 -12.02 -49.98 -25.53
N LEU A 16 -11.40 -49.73 -24.40
CA LEU A 16 -10.97 -48.40 -23.95
C LEU A 16 -9.89 -47.93 -24.93
N ASN A 17 -10.30 -47.27 -26.00
CA ASN A 17 -9.41 -46.42 -26.77
C ASN A 17 -9.07 -45.21 -25.87
N GLY A 18 -7.96 -45.29 -25.18
CA GLY A 18 -7.34 -44.13 -24.54
C GLY A 18 -7.06 -43.06 -25.62
N ILE A 19 -7.89 -42.08 -25.71
CA ILE A 19 -7.61 -40.87 -26.47
C ILE A 19 -6.42 -40.22 -25.75
N TYR A 20 -5.21 -40.55 -26.17
CA TYR A 20 -4.04 -39.71 -25.88
C TYR A 20 -4.31 -38.40 -26.59
N ALA A 21 -4.92 -37.41 -25.88
CA ALA A 21 -4.91 -36.04 -26.30
C ALA A 21 -3.42 -35.64 -26.36
N ASN A 22 -2.83 -35.70 -27.54
CA ASN A 22 -1.55 -35.04 -27.78
C ASN A 22 -1.74 -33.58 -27.40
N ALA A 23 -1.17 -33.17 -26.26
CA ALA A 23 -1.16 -31.78 -25.84
C ALA A 23 -0.59 -30.97 -27.00
N GLN A 24 -1.46 -30.20 -27.65
CA GLN A 24 -1.07 -29.42 -28.84
C GLN A 24 0.00 -28.42 -28.43
N LYS A 25 1.21 -28.67 -28.93
CA LYS A 25 2.38 -27.83 -28.63
C LYS A 25 2.17 -26.43 -29.18
N THR A 26 2.13 -25.43 -28.30
CA THR A 26 2.02 -24.04 -28.72
C THR A 26 3.39 -23.51 -29.13
N ASN A 27 3.52 -23.07 -30.37
CA ASN A 27 4.75 -22.47 -30.89
C ASN A 27 4.66 -20.94 -30.79
N LEU A 28 5.63 -20.34 -30.13
CA LEU A 28 5.78 -18.89 -29.97
C LEU A 28 7.06 -18.45 -30.64
N GLU A 29 7.07 -17.22 -31.14
CA GLU A 29 8.24 -16.58 -31.71
C GLU A 29 8.56 -15.29 -30.94
N VAL A 30 9.81 -15.13 -30.51
CA VAL A 30 10.30 -13.90 -29.85
C VAL A 30 11.41 -13.31 -30.70
N ASN A 31 11.21 -12.05 -31.14
CA ASN A 31 12.24 -11.30 -31.88
C ASN A 31 13.08 -10.48 -30.92
N THR A 32 14.26 -10.97 -30.56
CA THR A 32 15.16 -10.36 -29.58
C THR A 32 15.98 -9.19 -30.11
N SER A 33 16.06 -9.00 -31.43
CA SER A 33 16.84 -7.93 -32.07
C SER A 33 16.06 -6.63 -32.28
N LYS A 34 14.72 -6.72 -32.36
CA LYS A 34 13.88 -5.55 -32.68
C LYS A 34 13.15 -5.04 -31.45
N THR A 35 13.54 -3.86 -30.96
CA THR A 35 12.80 -3.11 -29.95
C THR A 35 11.55 -2.50 -30.58
N ILE A 36 10.39 -2.66 -29.92
CA ILE A 36 9.13 -1.99 -30.29
C ILE A 36 9.11 -0.60 -29.69
N THR A 37 9.28 -0.52 -28.36
CA THR A 37 9.31 0.74 -27.59
C THR A 37 10.13 0.57 -26.33
N LYS A 38 10.44 1.67 -25.65
CA LYS A 38 11.08 1.66 -24.33
C LYS A 38 10.05 1.37 -23.25
N ILE A 39 10.47 0.64 -22.21
CA ILE A 39 9.72 0.49 -20.98
C ILE A 39 10.10 1.63 -20.04
N GLN A 40 9.11 2.33 -19.50
CA GLN A 40 9.36 3.40 -18.54
C GLN A 40 9.89 2.83 -17.23
N PRO A 41 10.88 3.47 -16.58
CA PRO A 41 11.34 3.06 -15.26
C PRO A 41 10.21 3.00 -14.21
N THR A 42 9.20 3.83 -14.40
CA THR A 42 8.01 3.99 -13.54
C THR A 42 6.87 3.01 -13.87
N MET A 43 7.03 2.06 -14.81
CA MET A 43 5.93 1.23 -15.28
C MET A 43 5.19 0.48 -14.17
N TYR A 44 5.90 -0.04 -13.18
CA TYR A 44 5.32 -0.74 -12.03
C TYR A 44 5.68 -0.01 -10.74
N GLY A 45 4.68 0.40 -9.96
CA GLY A 45 4.86 1.14 -8.73
C GLY A 45 4.08 0.57 -7.55
N ALA A 46 4.03 1.35 -6.49
CA ALA A 46 3.23 1.07 -5.30
C ALA A 46 2.25 2.22 -5.05
N PHE A 47 1.05 1.88 -4.63
CA PHE A 47 0.01 2.82 -4.23
C PHE A 47 -0.17 2.72 -2.72
N PHE A 48 0.08 3.79 -1.98
CA PHE A 48 -0.19 3.86 -0.56
C PHE A 48 -1.42 4.72 -0.29
N GLU A 49 -2.34 4.20 0.49
CA GLU A 49 -3.44 4.95 1.09
C GLU A 49 -3.54 4.61 2.59
N ASP A 50 -3.88 5.61 3.40
CA ASP A 50 -4.19 5.38 4.81
C ASP A 50 -5.65 4.89 4.96
N ILE A 51 -5.89 3.66 4.49
CA ILE A 51 -7.06 2.81 4.68
C ILE A 51 -6.62 1.54 5.42
N ASN A 52 -7.52 0.83 6.05
CA ASN A 52 -7.23 -0.46 6.71
C ASN A 52 -6.16 -0.35 7.83
N PHE A 53 -6.06 0.81 8.50
CA PHE A 53 -5.02 1.13 9.50
C PHE A 53 -3.59 1.03 8.93
N ALA A 54 -3.41 1.45 7.68
CA ALA A 54 -2.13 1.33 6.99
C ALA A 54 -1.03 2.29 7.52
N ALA A 55 -1.39 3.47 8.03
CA ALA A 55 -0.43 4.44 8.58
C ALA A 55 -0.16 4.20 10.07
N ASP A 56 -0.93 4.80 10.96
CA ASP A 56 -0.76 4.65 12.41
C ASP A 56 -1.08 3.22 12.86
N GLY A 57 -0.13 2.57 13.54
CA GLY A 57 -0.23 1.15 13.92
C GLY A 57 0.06 0.17 12.78
N GLY A 58 0.31 0.69 11.57
CA GLY A 58 0.72 -0.04 10.38
C GLY A 58 2.16 0.30 9.97
N LEU A 59 2.31 0.96 8.83
CA LEU A 59 3.62 1.33 8.29
C LEU A 59 4.42 2.25 9.23
N TYR A 60 3.76 3.19 9.89
CA TYR A 60 4.36 4.00 10.95
C TYR A 60 4.45 3.20 12.24
N ALA A 61 5.66 2.99 12.75
CA ALA A 61 5.93 2.06 13.84
C ALA A 61 5.54 2.57 15.24
N GLU A 62 4.77 3.67 15.35
CA GLU A 62 4.20 4.15 16.62
C GLU A 62 3.26 3.09 17.22
N MET A 63 3.47 2.76 18.48
CA MET A 63 2.69 1.75 19.19
C MET A 63 1.60 2.35 20.08
N ILE A 64 1.71 3.64 20.43
CA ILE A 64 0.74 4.33 21.29
C ILE A 64 -0.41 4.90 20.46
N LYS A 65 -1.61 4.45 20.75
CA LYS A 65 -2.83 5.04 20.22
C LYS A 65 -3.15 6.33 20.99
N ASN A 66 -3.50 7.40 20.24
CA ASN A 66 -3.85 8.69 20.83
C ASN A 66 -2.75 9.26 21.74
N ARG A 67 -1.52 9.34 21.21
CA ARG A 67 -0.32 9.75 21.94
C ARG A 67 -0.36 11.18 22.48
N SER A 68 -1.17 12.06 21.83
CA SER A 68 -1.31 13.49 22.14
C SER A 68 -2.70 13.84 22.69
N PHE A 69 -3.55 12.85 22.97
CA PHE A 69 -4.89 13.03 23.55
C PHE A 69 -5.85 13.86 22.70
N GLU A 70 -5.60 13.99 21.39
CA GLU A 70 -6.36 14.81 20.44
C GLU A 70 -7.55 14.07 19.81
N PHE A 71 -7.79 12.80 20.12
CA PHE A 71 -8.95 12.09 19.60
C PHE A 71 -10.24 12.67 20.18
N ASP A 72 -11.31 12.69 19.39
CA ASP A 72 -12.59 13.33 19.76
C ASP A 72 -13.19 12.79 21.07
N THR A 73 -13.04 11.50 21.33
CA THR A 73 -13.45 10.90 22.61
C THR A 73 -12.27 10.99 23.58
N PRO A 74 -12.44 11.72 24.71
CA PRO A 74 -11.39 11.82 25.71
C PRO A 74 -10.86 10.47 26.14
N LEU A 75 -9.54 10.36 26.25
CA LEU A 75 -8.83 9.11 26.62
C LEU A 75 -9.11 7.89 25.71
N MET A 76 -9.66 8.07 24.50
CA MET A 76 -9.77 6.96 23.55
C MET A 76 -8.42 6.27 23.36
N GLY A 77 -8.39 4.93 23.52
CA GLY A 77 -7.14 4.15 23.51
C GLY A 77 -6.43 4.05 24.87
N TRP A 78 -6.91 4.77 25.88
CA TRP A 78 -6.41 4.73 27.25
C TRP A 78 -7.49 4.23 28.21
N GLU A 79 -7.11 3.33 29.10
CA GLU A 79 -7.95 2.79 30.19
C GLU A 79 -7.42 3.30 31.53
N GLN A 80 -8.30 3.45 32.50
CA GLN A 80 -7.97 3.80 33.89
C GLN A 80 -8.68 2.83 34.86
N PRO A 81 -8.12 1.64 35.05
CA PRO A 81 -8.82 0.52 35.72
C PRO A 81 -9.12 0.78 37.19
N ASN A 82 -8.40 1.71 37.84
CA ASN A 82 -8.55 2.02 39.27
C ASN A 82 -9.30 3.35 39.50
N SER A 83 -9.95 3.90 38.46
CA SER A 83 -10.85 5.03 38.62
C SER A 83 -12.26 4.53 38.84
N ASP A 84 -12.90 4.95 39.95
CA ASP A 84 -14.34 4.82 40.14
C ASP A 84 -14.98 6.17 39.85
N ILE A 85 -15.52 6.36 38.67
CA ILE A 85 -16.21 7.60 38.27
C ILE A 85 -17.52 7.80 39.05
N HIS A 86 -18.01 6.78 39.75
CA HIS A 86 -19.24 6.83 40.54
C HIS A 86 -18.98 7.02 42.05
N SER A 87 -17.71 6.93 42.49
CA SER A 87 -17.34 7.10 43.89
C SER A 87 -16.11 7.98 44.05
N PHE A 88 -16.33 9.29 44.17
CA PHE A 88 -15.26 10.28 44.39
C PHE A 88 -14.34 9.98 45.60
N ASN A 89 -14.79 9.17 46.55
CA ASN A 89 -14.06 8.87 47.78
C ASN A 89 -13.27 7.56 47.77
N ALA A 90 -13.38 6.74 46.73
CA ALA A 90 -12.72 5.42 46.65
C ALA A 90 -11.68 5.33 45.52
N ALA A 91 -11.61 6.31 44.62
CA ALA A 91 -10.66 6.28 43.53
C ALA A 91 -9.23 6.55 44.01
N SER A 92 -8.27 5.74 43.55
CA SER A 92 -6.84 5.96 43.81
C SER A 92 -6.29 7.16 43.00
N GLY A 93 -7.05 7.65 42.04
CA GLY A 93 -6.73 8.78 41.19
C GLY A 93 -7.71 8.93 40.02
N ILE A 94 -7.47 9.88 39.17
CA ILE A 94 -8.21 10.12 37.93
C ILE A 94 -7.30 10.69 36.84
N ALA A 95 -7.50 10.25 35.63
CA ALA A 95 -6.93 10.85 34.42
C ALA A 95 -8.03 11.53 33.60
N THR A 96 -7.77 12.71 33.08
CA THR A 96 -8.72 13.47 32.26
C THR A 96 -7.99 14.26 31.18
N THR A 97 -8.64 14.48 30.05
CA THR A 97 -8.10 15.33 28.98
C THR A 97 -8.41 16.79 29.29
N ILE A 98 -7.39 17.64 29.23
CA ILE A 98 -7.47 19.09 29.38
C ILE A 98 -7.11 19.73 28.04
N LYS A 99 -7.81 20.81 27.65
CA LYS A 99 -7.46 21.60 26.46
C LYS A 99 -6.85 22.94 26.86
N ALA A 100 -5.61 23.17 26.39
CA ALA A 100 -4.94 24.46 26.49
C ALA A 100 -5.24 25.28 25.23
N LEU A 101 -5.96 26.38 25.35
CA LEU A 101 -6.41 27.19 24.22
C LEU A 101 -5.28 27.90 23.45
N GLU A 102 -4.08 27.91 24.01
CA GLU A 102 -2.90 28.59 23.45
C GLU A 102 -2.27 27.80 22.29
N ASN A 103 -2.30 26.48 22.32
CA ASN A 103 -1.84 25.62 21.22
C ASN A 103 -3.01 25.26 20.31
N LYS A 104 -2.96 25.67 19.04
CA LYS A 104 -4.05 25.44 18.08
C LYS A 104 -4.02 24.06 17.41
N THR A 105 -2.86 23.46 17.29
CA THR A 105 -2.67 22.19 16.56
C THR A 105 -2.60 20.97 17.46
N ASN A 106 -2.12 21.15 18.69
CA ASN A 106 -2.04 20.12 19.72
C ASN A 106 -2.48 20.74 21.08
N PRO A 107 -3.78 21.09 21.24
CA PRO A 107 -4.28 21.75 22.44
C PRO A 107 -4.45 20.82 23.63
N SER A 108 -4.56 19.51 23.43
CA SER A 108 -4.94 18.57 24.46
C SER A 108 -3.75 17.95 25.17
N PHE A 109 -3.91 17.66 26.45
CA PHE A 109 -2.98 16.88 27.25
C PHE A 109 -3.74 16.08 28.31
N CYS A 110 -3.13 15.06 28.86
CA CYS A 110 -3.69 14.25 29.94
C CYS A 110 -3.25 14.78 31.31
N ARG A 111 -4.18 15.18 32.16
CA ARG A 111 -3.94 15.49 33.57
C ARG A 111 -4.25 14.28 34.42
N VAL A 112 -3.28 13.85 35.22
CA VAL A 112 -3.40 12.75 36.17
C VAL A 112 -3.34 13.30 37.59
N LEU A 113 -4.38 13.01 38.36
CA LEU A 113 -4.46 13.26 39.79
C LEU A 113 -4.28 11.92 40.53
N VAL A 114 -3.32 11.84 41.42
CA VAL A 114 -3.07 10.66 42.25
C VAL A 114 -3.44 10.98 43.70
N ASN A 115 -4.36 10.21 44.28
CA ASN A 115 -4.87 10.38 45.64
C ASN A 115 -4.61 9.17 46.53
N SER A 116 -3.62 8.36 46.21
CA SER A 116 -3.36 7.09 46.92
C SER A 116 -1.88 6.80 47.02
N ASP A 117 -1.45 6.39 48.20
CA ASP A 117 -0.08 5.91 48.44
C ASP A 117 0.25 4.61 47.67
N LYS A 118 -0.78 3.93 47.12
CA LYS A 118 -0.61 2.77 46.26
C LYS A 118 -0.36 3.15 44.79
N GLY A 119 -0.40 4.46 44.50
CA GLY A 119 -0.29 4.98 43.14
C GLY A 119 -1.58 4.87 42.33
N PHE A 120 -1.51 5.35 41.10
CA PHE A 120 -2.59 5.30 40.10
C PHE A 120 -2.02 4.80 38.77
N GLU A 121 -2.84 4.13 37.97
CA GLU A 121 -2.38 3.59 36.68
C GLU A 121 -3.29 3.95 35.51
N ILE A 122 -2.68 4.16 34.35
CA ILE A 122 -3.35 4.23 33.05
C ILE A 122 -2.75 3.19 32.11
N ILE A 123 -3.54 2.67 31.18
CA ILE A 123 -3.12 1.61 30.27
C ILE A 123 -3.44 2.02 28.83
N ASN A 124 -2.44 2.02 27.94
CA ASN A 124 -2.66 2.17 26.51
C ASN A 124 -2.83 0.81 25.84
N THR A 125 -3.92 0.66 25.09
CA THR A 125 -4.26 -0.61 24.42
C THR A 125 -3.61 -0.78 23.05
N GLY A 126 -2.91 0.24 22.55
CA GLY A 126 -2.30 0.24 21.22
C GLY A 126 -3.31 0.15 20.06
N PHE A 127 -2.82 -0.18 18.91
CA PHE A 127 -3.61 -0.39 17.68
C PHE A 127 -3.97 -1.89 17.57
N ARG A 128 -5.09 -2.29 18.21
CA ARG A 128 -5.46 -3.72 18.33
C ARG A 128 -4.43 -4.55 19.13
N GLY A 129 -3.80 -3.94 20.15
CA GLY A 129 -2.67 -4.46 20.90
C GLY A 129 -1.33 -3.89 20.44
N MET A 130 -0.26 -4.22 21.16
CA MET A 130 1.12 -3.87 20.83
C MET A 130 1.91 -5.15 20.59
N GLY A 131 2.51 -5.29 19.41
CA GLY A 131 3.39 -6.41 19.09
C GLY A 131 4.78 -6.19 19.68
N ILE A 132 5.16 -7.02 20.66
CA ILE A 132 6.52 -6.98 21.22
C ILE A 132 7.24 -8.29 20.97
N LYS A 133 8.55 -8.22 20.70
CA LYS A 133 9.41 -9.38 20.43
C LYS A 133 10.40 -9.56 21.57
N LYS A 134 10.58 -10.80 22.02
CA LYS A 134 11.56 -11.14 23.04
C LYS A 134 12.94 -10.58 22.68
N ASP A 135 13.63 -10.02 23.67
CA ASP A 135 14.97 -9.43 23.59
C ASP A 135 15.06 -8.16 22.70
N ALA A 136 13.93 -7.72 22.10
CA ALA A 136 13.89 -6.45 21.38
C ALA A 136 13.79 -5.27 22.34
N LYS A 137 14.40 -4.15 21.93
CA LYS A 137 14.39 -2.89 22.68
C LYS A 137 13.35 -1.94 22.15
N TYR A 138 12.76 -1.17 23.05
CA TYR A 138 11.71 -0.21 22.78
C TYR A 138 12.06 1.15 23.37
N ASN A 139 11.90 2.20 22.58
CA ASN A 139 12.20 3.57 22.95
C ASN A 139 10.91 4.30 23.28
N LEU A 140 10.78 4.69 24.54
CA LEU A 140 9.68 5.52 25.03
C LEU A 140 10.13 6.98 25.06
N SER A 141 9.22 7.88 24.71
CA SER A 141 9.35 9.31 24.99
C SER A 141 8.01 9.87 25.46
N LEU A 142 8.03 10.88 26.29
CA LEU A 142 6.85 11.63 26.73
C LEU A 142 7.23 13.05 27.15
N LYS A 143 6.27 13.96 27.14
CA LYS A 143 6.35 15.25 27.82
C LYS A 143 5.58 15.17 29.14
N ALA A 144 6.09 15.79 30.19
CA ALA A 144 5.43 15.87 31.48
C ALA A 144 5.72 17.17 32.21
N ALA A 145 4.71 17.64 32.98
CA ALA A 145 4.83 18.72 33.95
C ALA A 145 4.32 18.22 35.31
N ASN A 146 5.20 18.13 36.32
CA ASN A 146 4.93 17.61 37.67
C ASN A 146 4.71 18.80 38.61
N HIS A 147 3.49 19.37 38.59
CA HIS A 147 3.16 20.69 39.13
C HIS A 147 3.55 20.95 40.58
N ASP A 148 3.40 19.98 41.44
CA ASP A 148 3.67 20.08 42.87
C ASP A 148 4.92 19.27 43.30
N GLY A 149 5.60 18.64 42.34
CA GLY A 149 6.76 17.78 42.59
C GLY A 149 6.44 16.53 43.42
N ALA A 150 5.17 16.20 43.58
CA ALA A 150 4.72 15.13 44.44
C ALA A 150 4.77 13.74 43.78
N ILE A 151 4.68 13.69 42.46
CA ILE A 151 4.88 12.44 41.72
C ILE A 151 6.38 12.14 41.68
N LYS A 152 6.80 11.07 42.35
CA LYS A 152 8.20 10.70 42.54
C LYS A 152 8.75 9.82 41.44
N LYS A 153 7.89 8.98 40.85
CA LYS A 153 8.29 8.00 39.85
C LYS A 153 7.12 7.67 38.92
N ILE A 154 7.42 7.51 37.65
CA ILE A 154 6.53 6.98 36.63
C ILE A 154 7.11 5.63 36.22
N ILE A 155 6.40 4.53 36.50
CA ILE A 155 6.79 3.17 36.12
C ILE A 155 6.07 2.84 34.82
N ILE A 156 6.80 2.35 33.83
CA ILE A 156 6.31 2.01 32.50
C ILE A 156 6.55 0.52 32.28
N GLN A 157 5.49 -0.23 31.98
CA GLN A 157 5.54 -1.67 31.84
C GLN A 157 4.80 -2.15 30.60
N PHE A 158 5.41 -3.08 29.83
CA PHE A 158 4.61 -3.95 29.01
C PHE A 158 3.91 -5.00 29.87
N ILE A 159 2.63 -5.18 29.62
CA ILE A 159 1.83 -6.21 30.29
C ILE A 159 1.08 -7.07 29.27
N ASP A 160 0.84 -8.34 29.60
CA ASP A 160 -0.09 -9.18 28.86
C ASP A 160 -1.54 -9.01 29.37
N LYS A 161 -2.48 -9.73 28.77
CA LYS A 161 -3.90 -9.75 29.18
C LYS A 161 -4.14 -10.17 30.64
N ASN A 162 -3.19 -10.88 31.27
CA ASN A 162 -3.24 -11.33 32.66
C ASN A 162 -2.50 -10.34 33.57
N LYS A 163 -2.10 -9.18 33.09
CA LYS A 163 -1.30 -8.15 33.79
C LYS A 163 0.11 -8.61 34.19
N LYS A 164 0.63 -9.70 33.58
CA LYS A 164 2.01 -10.13 33.78
C LYS A 164 2.95 -9.12 33.10
N VAL A 165 3.98 -8.69 33.82
CA VAL A 165 4.98 -7.77 33.30
C VAL A 165 5.90 -8.49 32.32
N LEU A 166 6.03 -7.91 31.13
CA LEU A 166 6.83 -8.41 30.01
C LEU A 166 8.03 -7.51 29.67
N GLY A 167 8.24 -6.45 30.41
CA GLY A 167 9.33 -5.49 30.31
C GLY A 167 9.01 -4.26 31.11
N GLU A 168 10.03 -3.60 31.68
CA GLU A 168 9.85 -2.47 32.57
C GLU A 168 10.95 -1.44 32.45
N THR A 169 10.59 -0.18 32.63
CA THR A 169 11.49 0.95 32.86
C THR A 169 10.82 1.98 33.76
N SER A 170 11.53 3.04 34.12
CA SER A 170 10.93 4.13 34.90
C SER A 170 11.55 5.49 34.58
N ILE A 171 10.79 6.54 34.86
CA ILE A 171 11.17 7.94 34.71
C ILE A 171 10.95 8.65 36.04
N THR A 172 11.85 9.54 36.44
CA THR A 172 11.68 10.47 37.56
C THR A 172 11.33 11.85 36.99
N PRO A 173 10.07 12.32 37.11
CA PRO A 173 9.67 13.62 36.61
C PRO A 173 10.16 14.73 37.55
N THR A 174 11.17 15.50 37.10
CA THR A 174 11.89 16.47 37.95
C THR A 174 11.52 17.93 37.71
N SER A 175 10.63 18.21 36.74
CA SER A 175 10.29 19.56 36.33
C SER A 175 8.83 19.89 36.64
N ASN A 176 8.59 21.08 37.19
CA ASN A 176 7.24 21.62 37.35
C ASN A 176 6.67 22.14 36.02
N ASP A 177 7.56 22.49 35.10
CA ASP A 177 7.21 22.92 33.74
C ASP A 177 7.32 21.75 32.77
N TRP A 178 6.71 21.91 31.59
CA TRP A 178 6.78 20.92 30.51
C TRP A 178 8.21 20.56 30.14
N LYS A 179 8.56 19.29 30.27
CA LYS A 179 9.86 18.75 29.92
C LYS A 179 9.73 17.41 29.21
N GLY A 180 10.58 17.19 28.20
CA GLY A 180 10.71 15.91 27.52
C GLY A 180 11.51 14.90 28.34
N TYR A 181 11.00 13.68 28.43
CA TYR A 181 11.65 12.51 29.06
C TYR A 181 11.72 11.37 28.08
N SER A 182 12.74 10.54 28.20
CA SER A 182 12.89 9.33 27.41
C SER A 182 13.44 8.19 28.24
N ALA A 183 13.05 6.97 27.88
CA ALA A 183 13.56 5.74 28.46
C ALA A 183 13.60 4.63 27.42
N GLN A 184 14.49 3.65 27.62
CA GLN A 184 14.55 2.45 26.81
C GLN A 184 14.38 1.24 27.70
N PHE A 185 13.69 0.21 27.22
CA PHE A 185 13.54 -1.06 27.92
C PHE A 185 13.42 -2.23 26.94
N THR A 186 13.64 -3.44 27.46
CA THR A 186 13.68 -4.66 26.66
C THR A 186 12.49 -5.55 26.99
N ALA A 187 11.83 -6.10 25.97
CA ALA A 187 10.77 -7.10 26.18
C ALA A 187 11.38 -8.46 26.55
N THR A 188 10.83 -9.10 27.57
CA THR A 188 11.28 -10.41 28.08
C THR A 188 10.63 -11.60 27.35
N GLN A 189 9.53 -11.34 26.64
CA GLN A 189 8.78 -12.34 25.87
C GLN A 189 8.24 -11.74 24.59
N THR A 190 7.88 -12.59 23.62
CA THR A 190 7.11 -12.19 22.44
C THR A 190 5.64 -12.24 22.79
N GLU A 191 4.92 -11.14 22.51
CA GLU A 191 3.48 -11.00 22.71
C GLU A 191 2.88 -10.14 21.60
N ALA A 192 1.83 -10.60 20.96
CA ALA A 192 1.16 -9.88 19.88
C ALA A 192 0.19 -8.81 20.39
N LYS A 193 -0.29 -8.99 21.61
CA LYS A 193 -1.37 -8.21 22.23
C LYS A 193 -0.96 -7.58 23.55
N ALA A 194 0.32 -7.21 23.68
CA ALA A 194 0.77 -6.46 24.84
C ALA A 194 0.07 -5.10 24.93
N GLN A 195 0.04 -4.56 26.13
CA GLN A 195 -0.44 -3.22 26.44
C GLN A 195 0.66 -2.46 27.18
N LEU A 196 0.64 -1.14 27.14
CA LEU A 196 1.55 -0.31 27.93
C LEU A 196 0.84 0.20 29.17
N LYS A 197 1.27 -0.24 30.34
CA LYS A 197 0.83 0.26 31.64
C LYS A 197 1.77 1.34 32.14
N ILE A 198 1.24 2.47 32.56
CA ILE A 198 1.95 3.58 33.19
C ILE A 198 1.41 3.74 34.62
N THR A 199 2.27 3.58 35.62
CA THR A 199 1.91 3.71 37.03
C THR A 199 2.61 4.94 37.64
N PHE A 200 1.87 5.78 38.34
CA PHE A 200 2.36 7.01 38.98
C PHE A 200 2.50 6.76 40.49
N GLU A 201 3.72 6.91 41.01
CA GLU A 201 4.01 6.81 42.45
C GLU A 201 4.15 8.21 43.07
N GLY A 202 3.46 8.46 44.15
CA GLY A 202 3.34 9.76 44.82
C GLY A 202 1.90 10.21 44.89
N ASN A 203 1.64 11.29 45.60
CA ASN A 203 0.28 11.81 45.83
C ASN A 203 0.26 13.28 45.37
N GLY A 204 -0.28 13.56 44.17
CA GLY A 204 -0.23 14.88 43.57
C GLY A 204 -0.71 14.90 42.12
N THR A 205 -0.34 15.94 41.37
CA THR A 205 -0.82 16.22 40.01
C THR A 205 0.33 16.24 39.00
N ILE A 206 0.15 15.52 37.89
CA ILE A 206 1.06 15.55 36.75
C ILE A 206 0.30 15.67 35.43
N ASP A 207 0.78 16.47 34.53
CA ASP A 207 0.30 16.58 33.15
C ASP A 207 1.24 15.80 32.21
N LEU A 208 0.63 15.13 31.22
CA LEU A 208 1.33 14.28 30.24
C LEU A 208 0.87 14.61 28.83
N ASP A 209 1.81 14.62 27.89
CA ASP A 209 1.53 14.75 26.46
C ASP A 209 2.57 14.02 25.63
N MET A 210 2.28 13.80 24.36
CA MET A 210 3.20 13.20 23.37
C MET A 210 3.85 11.90 23.85
N ILE A 211 3.03 11.00 24.43
CA ILE A 211 3.51 9.68 24.86
C ILE A 211 3.69 8.79 23.63
N SER A 212 4.93 8.48 23.29
CA SER A 212 5.29 7.71 22.09
C SER A 212 6.14 6.51 22.44
N LEU A 213 5.93 5.40 21.73
CA LEU A 213 6.66 4.16 21.93
C LEU A 213 6.99 3.50 20.58
N PHE A 214 8.27 3.32 20.30
CA PHE A 214 8.75 2.72 19.06
C PHE A 214 9.68 1.54 19.33
N PRO A 215 9.67 0.49 18.47
CA PRO A 215 10.77 -0.46 18.45
C PRO A 215 12.07 0.24 18.03
N GLU A 216 13.22 -0.21 18.56
CA GLU A 216 14.52 0.29 18.12
C GLU A 216 14.82 -0.13 16.65
N ASP A 217 14.41 -1.34 16.27
CA ASP A 217 14.61 -1.92 14.93
C ASP A 217 13.56 -1.42 13.94
N THR A 218 13.67 -0.18 13.54
CA THR A 218 12.88 0.43 12.45
C THR A 218 13.61 0.33 11.11
N TRP A 219 12.96 0.67 10.01
CA TRP A 219 13.61 0.74 8.70
C TRP A 219 14.77 1.72 8.71
N LYS A 220 15.97 1.23 8.30
CA LYS A 220 17.24 1.96 8.37
C LYS A 220 17.58 2.48 9.78
N ASN A 221 17.03 1.91 10.82
CA ASN A 221 17.21 2.31 12.22
C ASN A 221 16.89 3.80 12.46
N ARG A 222 15.92 4.35 11.72
CA ARG A 222 15.50 5.74 11.94
C ARG A 222 14.71 5.85 13.24
N LYS A 223 15.05 6.84 14.05
CA LYS A 223 14.29 7.18 15.24
C LYS A 223 12.84 7.50 14.83
N ASN A 224 11.86 6.95 15.53
CA ASN A 224 10.44 7.12 15.24
C ASN A 224 10.08 6.78 13.77
N GLY A 225 10.74 5.76 13.23
CA GLY A 225 10.68 5.39 11.83
C GLY A 225 9.56 4.43 11.48
N LEU A 226 9.72 3.78 10.33
CA LEU A 226 8.72 2.89 9.74
C LEU A 226 8.99 1.43 10.16
N ARG A 227 7.95 0.60 10.13
CA ARG A 227 8.05 -0.85 10.38
C ARG A 227 8.93 -1.51 9.32
N LYS A 228 10.00 -2.11 9.78
CA LYS A 228 11.03 -2.73 8.93
C LYS A 228 10.49 -3.89 8.10
N ASP A 229 9.64 -4.74 8.66
CA ASP A 229 9.06 -5.90 8.01
C ASP A 229 8.18 -5.51 6.81
N ILE A 230 7.36 -4.47 6.96
CA ILE A 230 6.50 -3.97 5.88
C ILE A 230 7.34 -3.30 4.79
N VAL A 231 8.25 -2.39 5.16
CA VAL A 231 9.09 -1.70 4.17
C VAL A 231 10.01 -2.68 3.44
N GLN A 232 10.45 -3.76 4.07
CA GLN A 232 11.25 -4.80 3.41
C GLN A 232 10.49 -5.43 2.24
N LEU A 233 9.21 -5.74 2.39
CA LEU A 233 8.37 -6.27 1.30
C LEU A 233 8.26 -5.26 0.14
N LEU A 234 8.05 -3.97 0.46
CA LEU A 234 8.01 -2.91 -0.55
C LEU A 234 9.36 -2.76 -1.26
N TYR A 235 10.47 -2.77 -0.53
CA TYR A 235 11.81 -2.67 -1.08
C TYR A 235 12.14 -3.82 -2.03
N GLU A 236 11.74 -5.04 -1.68
CA GLU A 236 11.92 -6.23 -2.52
C GLU A 236 11.08 -6.19 -3.80
N MET A 237 9.96 -5.48 -3.82
CA MET A 237 9.14 -5.28 -5.00
C MET A 237 9.80 -4.33 -6.02
N LYS A 238 10.75 -3.49 -5.59
CA LYS A 238 11.47 -2.50 -6.41
C LYS A 238 10.52 -1.61 -7.21
N PRO A 239 9.61 -0.89 -6.57
CA PRO A 239 8.65 -0.06 -7.26
C PRO A 239 9.36 1.09 -8.00
N GLY A 240 8.92 1.40 -9.22
CA GLY A 240 9.44 2.52 -9.98
C GLY A 240 8.89 3.88 -9.53
N PHE A 241 7.76 3.89 -8.83
CA PHE A 241 7.17 5.06 -8.18
C PHE A 241 6.43 4.65 -6.91
N LEU A 242 6.18 5.63 -6.03
CA LEU A 242 5.29 5.53 -4.89
C LEU A 242 4.22 6.62 -5.01
N ARG A 243 2.95 6.24 -5.21
CA ARG A 243 1.77 7.11 -5.14
C ARG A 243 1.34 7.23 -3.68
N PHE A 244 1.12 8.44 -3.21
CA PHE A 244 0.67 8.78 -1.85
C PHE A 244 -0.07 10.12 -1.83
N PRO A 245 -0.82 10.49 -0.81
CA PRO A 245 -1.14 9.75 0.41
C PRO A 245 -2.26 8.74 0.21
N GLY A 246 -2.76 8.59 -1.01
CA GLY A 246 -3.77 7.61 -1.36
C GLY A 246 -4.58 7.93 -2.58
N GLY A 247 -5.74 7.36 -2.53
CA GLY A 247 -6.97 7.47 -3.25
C GLY A 247 -7.94 8.45 -2.56
N CYS A 248 -9.11 7.93 -2.12
CA CYS A 248 -10.18 8.75 -1.56
C CYS A 248 -9.83 9.50 -0.27
N ILE A 249 -8.75 9.13 0.43
CA ILE A 249 -8.23 9.91 1.56
C ILE A 249 -7.82 11.33 1.15
N VAL A 250 -7.42 11.53 -0.12
CA VAL A 250 -7.06 12.85 -0.66
C VAL A 250 -8.24 13.79 -0.66
N GLU A 251 -9.41 13.27 -1.01
CA GLU A 251 -10.67 14.02 -1.17
C GLU A 251 -11.34 14.32 0.18
N GLY A 252 -11.34 13.32 1.10
CA GLY A 252 -12.16 13.31 2.29
C GLY A 252 -13.65 13.05 2.00
N ARG A 253 -14.45 12.77 3.03
CA ARG A 253 -15.92 12.75 2.92
C ARG A 253 -16.48 14.17 2.75
N THR A 254 -15.83 15.13 3.40
CA THR A 254 -16.03 16.57 3.30
C THR A 254 -14.71 17.24 2.98
N LEU A 255 -14.73 18.49 2.49
CA LEU A 255 -13.50 19.24 2.26
C LEU A 255 -12.68 19.47 3.55
N ALA A 256 -13.34 19.50 4.71
CA ALA A 256 -12.66 19.62 6.00
C ALA A 256 -11.79 18.39 6.33
N GLN A 257 -12.18 17.20 5.86
CA GLN A 257 -11.46 15.95 6.07
C GLN A 257 -10.45 15.61 4.96
N ARG A 258 -10.32 16.46 3.94
CA ARG A 258 -9.33 16.23 2.88
C ARG A 258 -7.91 16.16 3.44
N TYR A 259 -7.06 15.41 2.79
CA TYR A 259 -5.65 15.38 3.17
C TYR A 259 -4.98 16.71 2.80
N GLN A 260 -4.58 17.47 3.83
CA GLN A 260 -3.88 18.75 3.68
C GLN A 260 -2.41 18.57 4.06
N TRP A 261 -1.54 18.43 3.06
CA TRP A 261 -0.13 18.05 3.26
C TRP A 261 0.66 19.01 4.17
N LYS A 262 0.33 20.32 4.18
CA LYS A 262 0.97 21.31 5.03
C LYS A 262 0.80 21.02 6.53
N LYS A 263 -0.28 20.34 6.92
CA LYS A 263 -0.54 19.91 8.29
C LYS A 263 0.28 18.67 8.70
N THR A 264 1.02 18.08 7.76
CA THR A 264 1.72 16.80 7.92
C THR A 264 3.25 16.93 7.90
N VAL A 265 3.77 18.16 7.87
CA VAL A 265 5.20 18.46 7.85
C VAL A 265 5.59 19.33 9.04
N GLY A 266 6.89 19.44 9.34
CA GLY A 266 7.40 20.06 10.55
C GLY A 266 7.45 19.08 11.73
N ASP A 267 7.61 19.61 12.95
CA ASP A 267 7.66 18.82 14.17
C ASP A 267 6.37 18.02 14.37
N VAL A 268 6.48 16.75 14.74
CA VAL A 268 5.34 15.84 14.87
C VAL A 268 4.30 16.35 15.89
N GLU A 269 4.75 17.02 16.94
CA GLU A 269 3.86 17.61 17.95
C GLU A 269 3.01 18.77 17.45
N ASN A 270 3.39 19.39 16.34
CA ASN A 270 2.65 20.48 15.70
C ASN A 270 1.78 20.02 14.54
N ARG A 271 1.74 18.72 14.25
CA ARG A 271 0.88 18.15 13.22
C ARG A 271 -0.51 17.91 13.78
N GLU A 272 -1.50 18.39 13.04
CA GLU A 272 -2.90 18.30 13.45
C GLU A 272 -3.39 16.84 13.38
N THR A 273 -4.12 16.38 14.40
CA THR A 273 -4.81 15.09 14.34
C THR A 273 -6.17 15.24 13.65
N LEU A 274 -6.49 14.35 12.73
CA LEU A 274 -7.72 14.37 11.94
C LEU A 274 -8.42 13.01 11.98
N ILE A 275 -9.77 13.02 12.07
CA ILE A 275 -10.55 11.80 11.87
C ILE A 275 -10.30 11.28 10.45
N ASN A 276 -9.90 10.00 10.35
CA ASN A 276 -9.75 9.36 9.06
C ASN A 276 -11.11 9.20 8.37
N ARG A 277 -11.20 9.50 7.07
CA ARG A 277 -12.46 9.38 6.33
C ARG A 277 -13.05 7.96 6.34
N TRP A 278 -12.22 6.96 6.51
CA TRP A 278 -12.61 5.56 6.53
C TRP A 278 -13.20 5.09 7.87
N ASN A 279 -13.26 5.93 8.90
CA ASN A 279 -13.70 5.51 10.22
C ASN A 279 -15.14 4.99 10.25
N THR A 280 -16.02 5.50 9.43
CA THR A 280 -17.45 5.11 9.36
C THR A 280 -17.94 4.73 7.97
N GLU A 281 -17.06 4.63 6.96
CA GLU A 281 -17.44 4.36 5.58
C GLU A 281 -18.07 2.97 5.42
N PHE A 282 -17.49 1.95 6.05
CA PHE A 282 -17.92 0.56 5.91
C PHE A 282 -18.72 0.10 7.12
N THR A 283 -20.03 -0.12 6.93
CA THR A 283 -20.94 -0.55 8.01
C THR A 283 -20.66 -1.95 8.53
N HIS A 284 -20.07 -2.83 7.72
CA HIS A 284 -19.70 -4.19 8.14
C HIS A 284 -18.50 -4.20 9.11
N LYS A 285 -17.68 -3.14 9.14
CA LYS A 285 -16.54 -3.03 10.04
C LYS A 285 -16.23 -1.56 10.37
N PRO A 286 -17.07 -0.89 11.15
CA PRO A 286 -16.84 0.49 11.55
C PRO A 286 -15.59 0.58 12.46
N ALA A 287 -14.82 1.64 12.31
CA ALA A 287 -13.61 1.91 13.07
C ALA A 287 -13.62 3.34 13.64
N PRO A 288 -14.46 3.62 14.65
CA PRO A 288 -14.62 4.97 15.20
C PRO A 288 -13.34 5.52 15.83
N ASP A 289 -12.37 4.64 16.09
CA ASP A 289 -11.05 4.94 16.61
C ASP A 289 -9.98 5.13 15.52
N TYR A 290 -10.39 5.30 14.25
CA TYR A 290 -9.48 5.53 13.14
C TYR A 290 -9.24 7.02 12.91
N PHE A 291 -8.05 7.47 13.31
CA PHE A 291 -7.56 8.83 13.17
C PHE A 291 -6.26 8.84 12.39
N GLN A 292 -5.92 9.99 11.82
CA GLN A 292 -4.62 10.29 11.23
C GLN A 292 -3.87 11.23 12.17
N THR A 293 -2.78 10.77 12.77
CA THR A 293 -1.92 11.61 13.63
C THR A 293 -0.81 12.28 12.84
N PHE A 294 -0.70 11.95 11.55
CA PHE A 294 0.31 12.42 10.62
C PHE A 294 1.76 12.21 11.09
N GLY A 295 1.99 11.24 11.98
CA GLY A 295 3.35 10.75 12.24
C GLY A 295 4.01 10.23 10.97
N LEU A 296 3.22 9.63 10.07
CA LEU A 296 3.55 9.37 8.68
C LEU A 296 2.94 10.50 7.84
N GLY A 297 3.72 11.51 7.51
CA GLY A 297 3.31 12.65 6.69
C GLY A 297 4.06 12.73 5.36
N PHE A 298 3.92 13.87 4.67
CA PHE A 298 4.51 14.01 3.33
C PHE A 298 6.04 13.92 3.33
N PHE A 299 6.70 14.41 4.36
CA PHE A 299 8.15 14.25 4.48
C PHE A 299 8.55 12.77 4.54
N GLU A 300 7.86 11.99 5.35
CA GLU A 300 8.13 10.56 5.51
C GLU A 300 7.80 9.77 4.23
N TYR A 301 6.77 10.14 3.47
CA TYR A 301 6.48 9.54 2.16
C TYR A 301 7.57 9.84 1.12
N PHE A 302 8.07 11.07 1.07
CA PHE A 302 9.21 11.41 0.20
C PHE A 302 10.46 10.63 0.59
N GLN A 303 10.74 10.54 1.89
CA GLN A 303 11.88 9.78 2.40
C GLN A 303 11.75 8.27 2.10
N LEU A 304 10.54 7.71 2.24
CA LEU A 304 10.26 6.33 1.85
C LEU A 304 10.45 6.12 0.34
N SER A 305 9.98 7.05 -0.49
CA SER A 305 10.20 6.98 -1.95
C SER A 305 11.69 6.91 -2.29
N GLU A 306 12.50 7.76 -1.66
CA GLU A 306 13.96 7.75 -1.85
C GLU A 306 14.58 6.42 -1.36
N ASP A 307 14.13 5.90 -0.22
CA ASP A 307 14.60 4.62 0.33
C ASP A 307 14.32 3.43 -0.57
N LEU A 308 13.18 3.44 -1.25
CA LEU A 308 12.78 2.41 -2.21
C LEU A 308 13.42 2.59 -3.59
N GLY A 309 14.08 3.74 -3.85
CA GLY A 309 14.56 4.12 -5.17
C GLY A 309 13.43 4.43 -6.15
N ALA A 310 12.26 4.80 -5.64
CA ALA A 310 11.04 5.09 -6.38
C ALA A 310 10.87 6.59 -6.65
N GLN A 311 10.24 6.95 -7.78
CA GLN A 311 9.81 8.34 -8.01
C GLN A 311 8.62 8.66 -7.09
N PRO A 312 8.63 9.76 -6.35
CA PRO A 312 7.45 10.19 -5.60
C PRO A 312 6.35 10.65 -6.55
N LEU A 313 5.11 10.24 -6.27
CA LEU A 313 3.91 10.68 -6.97
C LEU A 313 2.85 11.12 -5.93
N PRO A 314 2.96 12.32 -5.39
CA PRO A 314 1.94 12.88 -4.52
C PRO A 314 0.67 13.21 -5.31
N ILE A 315 -0.50 12.88 -4.74
CA ILE A 315 -1.82 13.25 -5.25
C ILE A 315 -2.40 14.31 -4.33
N LEU A 316 -2.94 15.39 -4.90
CA LEU A 316 -3.48 16.52 -4.15
C LEU A 316 -4.96 16.75 -4.43
N SER A 317 -5.68 17.22 -3.42
CA SER A 317 -7.07 17.65 -3.56
C SER A 317 -7.19 18.81 -4.55
N CYS A 318 -8.15 18.72 -5.45
CA CYS A 318 -8.48 19.78 -6.41
C CYS A 318 -9.68 20.67 -5.94
N GLY A 319 -9.99 20.68 -4.64
CA GLY A 319 -11.12 21.41 -4.09
C GLY A 319 -12.47 20.71 -4.30
N MET A 320 -12.44 19.38 -4.38
CA MET A 320 -13.62 18.53 -4.47
C MET A 320 -13.51 17.43 -3.40
N ALA A 321 -14.55 17.28 -2.58
CA ALA A 321 -14.73 16.12 -1.73
C ALA A 321 -15.22 14.92 -2.55
N CYS A 322 -15.10 13.71 -1.98
CA CYS A 322 -15.50 12.49 -2.66
C CYS A 322 -16.95 12.55 -3.14
N GLN A 323 -17.15 12.37 -4.45
CA GLN A 323 -18.47 12.48 -5.08
C GLN A 323 -19.39 11.30 -4.72
N PHE A 324 -18.88 10.21 -4.18
CA PHE A 324 -19.68 9.13 -3.58
C PHE A 324 -20.20 9.49 -2.17
N ASN A 325 -19.67 10.55 -1.54
CA ASN A 325 -20.11 11.02 -0.22
C ASN A 325 -20.84 12.36 -0.34
N THR A 326 -20.22 13.47 0.10
CA THR A 326 -20.88 14.78 0.06
C THR A 326 -20.81 15.46 -1.30
N GLY A 327 -19.77 15.18 -2.09
CA GLY A 327 -19.50 15.89 -3.34
C GLY A 327 -19.32 17.40 -3.15
N GLU A 328 -18.95 17.83 -1.94
CA GLU A 328 -18.74 19.24 -1.59
C GLU A 328 -17.67 19.87 -2.50
N LEU A 329 -17.93 21.09 -2.96
CA LEU A 329 -17.08 21.82 -3.88
C LEU A 329 -16.65 23.14 -3.28
N VAL A 330 -15.36 23.45 -3.38
CA VAL A 330 -14.88 24.81 -3.17
C VAL A 330 -15.39 25.71 -4.33
N PRO A 331 -15.90 26.91 -4.09
CA PRO A 331 -16.18 27.87 -5.15
C PRO A 331 -14.94 28.13 -6.02
N MET A 332 -15.14 28.36 -7.32
CA MET A 332 -14.00 28.53 -8.24
C MET A 332 -13.15 29.77 -7.94
N ASP A 333 -13.74 30.81 -7.39
CA ASP A 333 -13.07 32.04 -6.93
C ASP A 333 -12.32 31.85 -5.59
N GLU A 334 -12.53 30.73 -4.89
CA GLU A 334 -11.83 30.34 -3.68
C GLU A 334 -10.84 29.17 -3.92
N LEU A 335 -10.55 28.82 -5.16
CA LEU A 335 -9.68 27.68 -5.51
C LEU A 335 -8.18 27.96 -5.30
N ASP A 336 -7.77 29.23 -5.28
CA ASP A 336 -6.36 29.64 -5.17
C ASP A 336 -5.57 28.97 -4.05
N PRO A 337 -6.07 28.79 -2.81
CA PRO A 337 -5.34 28.09 -1.75
C PRO A 337 -4.97 26.67 -2.10
N TYR A 338 -5.82 25.94 -2.83
CA TYR A 338 -5.57 24.57 -3.26
C TYR A 338 -4.50 24.50 -4.37
N VAL A 339 -4.56 25.46 -5.30
CA VAL A 339 -3.52 25.61 -6.33
C VAL A 339 -2.18 25.95 -5.69
N GLN A 340 -2.19 26.87 -4.69
CA GLN A 340 -0.97 27.22 -3.96
C GLN A 340 -0.40 26.06 -3.18
N ASP A 341 -1.23 25.15 -2.65
CA ASP A 341 -0.78 23.91 -2.01
C ASP A 341 0.05 23.05 -2.99
N ALA A 342 -0.35 22.97 -4.25
CA ALA A 342 0.41 22.23 -5.26
C ALA A 342 1.76 22.90 -5.58
N LEU A 343 1.76 24.24 -5.72
CA LEU A 343 3.00 24.99 -5.99
C LEU A 343 3.98 24.92 -4.83
N ASP A 344 3.48 25.02 -3.61
CA ASP A 344 4.27 24.93 -2.37
C ASP A 344 4.84 23.53 -2.16
N LEU A 345 4.07 22.48 -2.51
CA LEU A 345 4.57 21.11 -2.43
C LEU A 345 5.74 20.86 -3.38
N ILE A 346 5.66 21.39 -4.60
CA ILE A 346 6.77 21.30 -5.55
C ILE A 346 8.00 22.04 -5.00
N GLU A 347 7.79 23.20 -4.36
CA GLU A 347 8.87 23.94 -3.70
C GLU A 347 9.42 23.17 -2.48
N PHE A 348 8.56 22.57 -1.65
CA PHE A 348 8.99 21.71 -0.55
C PHE A 348 9.89 20.59 -1.04
N ALA A 349 9.47 19.89 -2.09
CA ALA A 349 10.22 18.76 -2.61
C ALA A 349 11.49 19.16 -3.36
N ASN A 350 11.48 20.24 -4.14
CA ASN A 350 12.53 20.58 -5.10
C ASN A 350 13.22 21.91 -4.86
N GLY A 351 12.63 22.81 -4.05
CA GLY A 351 13.18 24.13 -3.79
C GLY A 351 14.53 24.09 -3.06
N SER A 352 15.32 25.15 -3.23
CA SER A 352 16.53 25.33 -2.45
C SER A 352 16.21 25.56 -0.97
N VAL A 353 17.16 25.34 -0.08
CA VAL A 353 17.02 25.58 1.36
C VAL A 353 16.76 27.07 1.70
N GLU A 354 16.99 27.96 0.75
CA GLU A 354 16.72 29.39 0.89
C GLU A 354 15.23 29.74 0.67
N THR A 355 14.47 28.86 0.02
CA THR A 355 13.04 29.07 -0.20
C THR A 355 12.24 28.68 1.06
N PRO A 356 11.05 29.28 1.30
CA PRO A 356 10.27 29.00 2.50
C PRO A 356 10.03 27.49 2.74
N TRP A 357 9.56 26.75 1.73
CA TRP A 357 9.23 25.34 1.87
C TRP A 357 10.46 24.43 1.78
N GLY A 358 11.50 24.81 1.00
CA GLY A 358 12.77 24.10 0.98
C GLY A 358 13.51 24.18 2.33
N ARG A 359 13.33 25.28 3.08
CA ARG A 359 13.85 25.45 4.44
C ARG A 359 13.18 24.47 5.40
N ILE A 360 11.86 24.34 5.39
CA ILE A 360 11.13 23.37 6.23
C ILE A 360 11.63 21.94 5.96
N ARG A 361 11.78 21.54 4.69
CA ARG A 361 12.40 20.25 4.36
C ARG A 361 13.79 20.10 4.98
N SER A 362 14.62 21.13 4.91
CA SER A 362 15.97 21.14 5.47
C SER A 362 15.97 21.01 7.00
N GLU A 363 15.09 21.74 7.68
CA GLU A 363 14.89 21.68 9.14
C GLU A 363 14.42 20.30 9.60
N MET A 364 13.63 19.61 8.77
CA MET A 364 13.25 18.20 8.98
C MET A 364 14.39 17.21 8.69
N GLY A 365 15.60 17.70 8.36
CA GLY A 365 16.81 16.88 8.21
C GLY A 365 17.12 16.43 6.77
N HIS A 366 16.45 16.95 5.74
CA HIS A 366 16.72 16.61 4.35
C HIS A 366 17.13 17.83 3.50
N LEU A 367 18.45 18.06 3.40
CA LEU A 367 19.02 19.22 2.70
C LEU A 367 18.80 19.18 1.18
N LYS A 368 18.91 17.97 0.57
CA LYS A 368 18.83 17.78 -0.87
C LYS A 368 17.38 17.79 -1.36
N PRO A 369 17.10 18.20 -2.61
CA PRO A 369 15.80 17.99 -3.23
C PRO A 369 15.44 16.50 -3.34
N PHE A 370 14.14 16.17 -3.22
CA PHE A 370 13.60 14.83 -3.47
C PHE A 370 13.43 14.50 -4.96
N ASN A 371 13.72 15.45 -5.85
CA ASN A 371 13.61 15.30 -7.31
C ASN A 371 12.20 14.89 -7.78
N LEU A 372 11.17 15.55 -7.23
CA LEU A 372 9.79 15.38 -7.65
C LEU A 372 9.64 15.74 -9.12
N LYS A 373 9.07 14.82 -9.92
CA LYS A 373 8.82 14.98 -11.36
C LYS A 373 7.37 14.77 -11.73
N LEU A 374 6.61 14.11 -10.88
CA LEU A 374 5.22 13.70 -11.08
C LEU A 374 4.36 14.28 -9.98
N ILE A 375 3.19 14.84 -10.32
CA ILE A 375 2.19 15.29 -9.35
C ILE A 375 0.80 14.97 -9.87
N GLY A 376 -0.09 14.46 -9.02
CA GLY A 376 -1.47 14.21 -9.36
C GLY A 376 -2.40 15.31 -8.86
N VAL A 377 -3.41 15.64 -9.65
CA VAL A 377 -4.44 16.64 -9.35
C VAL A 377 -5.79 15.96 -9.28
N GLY A 378 -6.33 15.85 -8.07
CA GLY A 378 -7.56 15.12 -7.79
C GLY A 378 -7.36 13.60 -7.74
N ASN A 379 -8.36 12.91 -7.20
CA ASN A 379 -8.48 11.45 -7.15
C ASN A 379 -9.91 11.07 -7.49
N GLU A 380 -10.11 10.18 -8.45
CA GLU A 380 -11.42 9.64 -8.85
C GLU A 380 -12.51 10.67 -9.19
N GLN A 381 -12.20 11.96 -9.28
CA GLN A 381 -13.18 12.96 -9.66
C GLN A 381 -13.62 12.81 -11.12
N TRP A 382 -14.89 13.09 -11.37
CA TRP A 382 -15.49 13.05 -12.70
C TRP A 382 -16.36 14.27 -12.99
N GLY A 383 -16.68 14.45 -14.26
CA GLY A 383 -17.60 15.48 -14.74
C GLY A 383 -16.96 16.85 -15.01
N PRO A 384 -17.77 17.84 -15.45
CA PRO A 384 -17.27 19.15 -15.86
C PRO A 384 -16.54 19.90 -14.75
N GLN A 385 -17.01 19.79 -13.50
CA GLN A 385 -16.41 20.48 -12.35
C GLN A 385 -14.95 20.09 -12.13
N TYR A 386 -14.61 18.81 -12.35
CA TYR A 386 -13.23 18.36 -12.27
C TYR A 386 -12.38 18.96 -13.40
N ILE A 387 -12.87 18.92 -14.64
CA ILE A 387 -12.15 19.44 -15.80
C ILE A 387 -11.86 20.95 -15.68
N GLU A 388 -12.81 21.72 -15.16
CA GLU A 388 -12.62 23.16 -14.91
C GLU A 388 -11.50 23.41 -13.90
N ARG A 389 -11.49 22.68 -12.78
CA ARG A 389 -10.44 22.78 -11.76
C ARG A 389 -9.09 22.31 -12.28
N PHE A 390 -9.05 21.19 -12.98
CA PHE A 390 -7.82 20.67 -13.57
C PHE A 390 -7.14 21.70 -14.49
N LYS A 391 -7.88 22.41 -15.32
CA LYS A 391 -7.35 23.49 -16.19
C LYS A 391 -6.65 24.59 -15.38
N VAL A 392 -7.19 24.97 -14.23
CA VAL A 392 -6.60 26.00 -13.35
C VAL A 392 -5.29 25.51 -12.77
N PHE A 393 -5.27 24.27 -12.22
CA PHE A 393 -4.07 23.65 -11.68
C PHE A 393 -2.99 23.47 -12.75
N GLU A 394 -3.34 22.92 -13.92
CA GLU A 394 -2.41 22.70 -15.01
C GLU A 394 -1.74 24.02 -15.46
N LYS A 395 -2.54 25.05 -15.68
CA LYS A 395 -2.04 26.39 -16.05
C LYS A 395 -1.06 26.94 -15.02
N ALA A 396 -1.39 26.86 -13.74
CA ALA A 396 -0.56 27.39 -12.66
C ALA A 396 0.74 26.60 -12.50
N ILE A 397 0.66 25.26 -12.46
CA ILE A 397 1.81 24.38 -12.32
C ILE A 397 2.74 24.54 -13.51
N LYS A 398 2.22 24.48 -14.75
CA LYS A 398 3.04 24.60 -15.97
C LYS A 398 3.68 25.95 -16.14
N SER A 399 3.03 27.01 -15.69
CA SER A 399 3.60 28.36 -15.69
C SER A 399 4.85 28.49 -14.81
N LYS A 400 4.84 27.90 -13.61
CA LYS A 400 5.95 28.00 -12.64
C LYS A 400 6.95 26.84 -12.80
N TYR A 401 6.46 25.63 -13.13
CA TYR A 401 7.23 24.40 -13.22
C TYR A 401 6.96 23.65 -14.55
N PRO A 402 7.42 24.16 -15.70
CA PRO A 402 7.03 23.63 -17.02
C PRO A 402 7.48 22.18 -17.27
N LYS A 403 8.44 21.66 -16.50
CA LYS A 403 8.93 20.28 -16.60
C LYS A 403 8.20 19.30 -15.68
N MET A 404 7.29 19.78 -14.82
CA MET A 404 6.50 18.92 -13.94
C MET A 404 5.48 18.14 -14.76
N THR A 405 5.48 16.83 -14.68
CA THR A 405 4.47 15.98 -15.32
C THR A 405 3.23 15.89 -14.42
N ILE A 406 2.06 16.17 -14.99
CA ILE A 406 0.80 16.19 -14.25
C ILE A 406 0.01 14.93 -14.57
N VAL A 407 -0.46 14.25 -13.54
CA VAL A 407 -1.41 13.14 -13.62
C VAL A 407 -2.81 13.68 -13.35
N SER A 408 -3.71 13.50 -14.31
CA SER A 408 -5.15 13.79 -14.22
C SER A 408 -5.93 12.49 -14.00
N GLY A 409 -7.22 12.54 -13.71
CA GLY A 409 -8.06 11.38 -13.52
C GLY A 409 -9.24 11.31 -14.49
N ALA A 410 -9.67 10.10 -14.86
CA ALA A 410 -10.87 9.86 -15.67
C ALA A 410 -12.08 9.38 -14.83
N GLY A 411 -12.00 9.55 -13.50
CA GLY A 411 -13.00 9.04 -12.55
C GLY A 411 -12.72 7.59 -12.12
N PRO A 412 -13.63 6.99 -11.30
CA PRO A 412 -13.43 5.68 -10.69
C PRO A 412 -13.88 4.51 -11.57
N PHE A 413 -14.41 4.80 -12.77
CA PHE A 413 -15.00 3.79 -13.64
C PHE A 413 -14.10 3.48 -14.83
N PRO A 414 -13.95 2.20 -15.22
CA PRO A 414 -13.14 1.84 -16.39
C PRO A 414 -13.86 2.06 -17.73
N GLU A 415 -15.12 2.45 -17.71
CA GLU A 415 -16.02 2.55 -18.87
C GLU A 415 -17.28 3.35 -18.53
N GLY A 416 -18.06 3.74 -19.53
CA GLY A 416 -19.33 4.45 -19.40
C GLY A 416 -19.19 5.97 -19.54
N ASP A 417 -20.34 6.68 -19.45
CA ASP A 417 -20.46 8.09 -19.82
C ASP A 417 -19.48 9.02 -19.08
N TYR A 418 -19.23 8.79 -17.80
CA TYR A 418 -18.30 9.60 -17.02
C TYR A 418 -16.84 9.40 -17.47
N PHE A 419 -16.46 8.14 -17.70
CA PHE A 419 -15.13 7.80 -18.20
C PHE A 419 -14.92 8.38 -19.61
N ASP A 420 -15.88 8.17 -20.51
CA ASP A 420 -15.81 8.62 -21.91
C ASP A 420 -15.73 10.14 -21.99
N TYR A 421 -16.52 10.85 -21.17
CA TYR A 421 -16.47 12.31 -21.05
C TYR A 421 -15.09 12.77 -20.56
N GLY A 422 -14.60 12.20 -19.46
CA GLY A 422 -13.29 12.55 -18.89
C GLY A 422 -12.17 12.36 -19.90
N MET A 423 -12.10 11.17 -20.53
CA MET A 423 -11.09 10.85 -21.54
C MET A 423 -11.16 11.78 -22.75
N GLN A 424 -12.37 12.13 -23.21
CA GLN A 424 -12.55 13.06 -24.34
C GLN A 424 -12.03 14.45 -23.99
N GLU A 425 -12.39 15.00 -22.83
CA GLU A 425 -11.97 16.34 -22.43
C GLU A 425 -10.47 16.41 -22.14
N LEU A 426 -9.91 15.42 -21.43
CA LEU A 426 -8.48 15.36 -21.15
C LEU A 426 -7.64 15.20 -22.43
N LYS A 427 -8.16 14.46 -23.43
CA LYS A 427 -7.52 14.39 -24.76
C LYS A 427 -7.54 15.74 -25.49
N LYS A 428 -8.64 16.50 -25.42
CA LYS A 428 -8.72 17.88 -26.00
C LYS A 428 -7.72 18.82 -25.33
N LEU A 429 -7.47 18.65 -24.03
CA LEU A 429 -6.49 19.43 -23.27
C LEU A 429 -5.06 18.99 -23.50
N ASN A 430 -4.81 17.89 -24.24
CA ASN A 430 -3.50 17.25 -24.36
C ASN A 430 -2.90 16.90 -23.00
N ALA A 431 -3.72 16.42 -22.06
CA ALA A 431 -3.25 15.95 -20.76
C ALA A 431 -2.10 14.94 -20.92
N GLU A 432 -1.09 15.01 -20.06
CA GLU A 432 0.10 14.19 -20.21
C GLU A 432 -0.14 12.73 -19.82
N ILE A 433 -0.75 12.53 -18.64
CA ILE A 433 -1.07 11.20 -18.08
C ILE A 433 -2.49 11.24 -17.54
N VAL A 434 -3.26 10.20 -17.82
CA VAL A 434 -4.61 9.99 -17.29
C VAL A 434 -4.64 8.75 -16.43
N ASP A 435 -5.14 8.90 -15.21
CA ASP A 435 -5.34 7.83 -14.23
C ASP A 435 -6.66 7.10 -14.51
N GLU A 436 -6.60 5.77 -14.60
CA GLU A 436 -7.73 4.87 -14.82
C GLU A 436 -7.78 3.81 -13.71
N HIS A 437 -8.98 3.52 -13.21
CA HIS A 437 -9.21 2.59 -12.10
C HIS A 437 -10.06 1.38 -12.48
N TYR A 438 -9.70 0.16 -11.99
CA TYR A 438 -10.37 -1.11 -12.32
C TYR A 438 -10.56 -2.00 -11.10
N TYR A 439 -11.75 -1.98 -10.53
CA TYR A 439 -12.18 -2.93 -9.51
C TYR A 439 -13.24 -3.84 -10.15
N LYS A 440 -12.80 -4.96 -10.72
CA LYS A 440 -13.63 -5.87 -11.53
C LYS A 440 -13.33 -7.33 -11.16
N ASN A 441 -14.18 -8.25 -11.60
CA ASN A 441 -13.95 -9.68 -11.37
C ASN A 441 -12.75 -10.24 -12.16
N PRO A 442 -12.21 -11.42 -11.80
CA PRO A 442 -11.05 -12.02 -12.47
C PRO A 442 -11.24 -12.23 -13.97
N GLN A 443 -12.46 -12.57 -14.42
CA GLN A 443 -12.77 -12.76 -15.85
C GLN A 443 -12.55 -11.46 -16.63
N TRP A 444 -13.02 -10.32 -16.10
CA TRP A 444 -12.83 -9.02 -16.74
C TRP A 444 -11.35 -8.72 -17.01
N PHE A 445 -10.46 -9.01 -16.06
CA PHE A 445 -9.02 -8.79 -16.25
C PHE A 445 -8.46 -9.63 -17.40
N ARG A 446 -8.86 -10.89 -17.52
CA ARG A 446 -8.44 -11.76 -18.64
C ARG A 446 -8.96 -11.25 -19.98
N GLU A 447 -10.22 -10.85 -20.05
CA GLU A 447 -10.87 -10.35 -21.27
C GLU A 447 -10.33 -8.98 -21.70
N ASN A 448 -9.87 -8.15 -20.76
CA ASN A 448 -9.34 -6.82 -21.01
C ASN A 448 -7.82 -6.74 -21.14
N ALA A 449 -7.13 -7.87 -21.29
CA ALA A 449 -5.69 -7.89 -21.60
C ALA A 449 -5.34 -7.20 -22.95
N THR A 450 -6.33 -6.87 -23.77
CA THR A 450 -6.20 -6.12 -25.03
C THR A 450 -6.71 -4.69 -24.96
N ARG A 451 -7.11 -4.20 -23.77
CA ARG A 451 -7.73 -2.88 -23.58
C ARG A 451 -6.97 -1.75 -24.32
N TYR A 452 -5.67 -1.72 -24.18
CA TYR A 452 -4.83 -0.64 -24.70
C TYR A 452 -4.33 -0.84 -26.14
N ASP A 453 -4.64 -1.96 -26.79
CA ASP A 453 -4.16 -2.25 -28.15
C ASP A 453 -4.66 -1.23 -29.17
N LYS A 454 -5.80 -0.59 -28.92
CA LYS A 454 -6.44 0.41 -29.80
C LYS A 454 -6.28 1.86 -29.32
N TYR A 455 -5.61 2.10 -28.18
CA TYR A 455 -5.40 3.47 -27.70
C TYR A 455 -4.49 4.24 -28.64
N ASP A 456 -4.77 5.54 -28.79
CA ASP A 456 -3.97 6.45 -29.57
C ASP A 456 -2.54 6.58 -28.99
N ARG A 457 -1.54 6.15 -29.74
CA ARG A 457 -0.13 6.21 -29.31
C ARG A 457 0.40 7.63 -29.12
N LYS A 458 -0.26 8.62 -29.74
CA LYS A 458 0.06 10.05 -29.63
C LYS A 458 -0.81 10.78 -28.60
N GLY A 459 -1.84 10.13 -28.07
CA GLY A 459 -2.71 10.65 -27.04
C GLY A 459 -2.06 10.66 -25.64
N PRO A 460 -2.83 11.03 -24.62
CA PRO A 460 -2.40 10.96 -23.23
C PRO A 460 -1.84 9.58 -22.88
N LYS A 461 -0.82 9.55 -22.03
CA LYS A 461 -0.34 8.29 -21.45
C LYS A 461 -1.29 7.83 -20.36
N VAL A 462 -1.27 6.54 -20.06
CA VAL A 462 -2.14 5.92 -19.07
C VAL A 462 -1.37 5.60 -17.80
N PHE A 463 -1.97 5.93 -16.71
CA PHE A 463 -1.68 5.39 -15.40
C PHE A 463 -2.83 4.42 -15.03
N ALA A 464 -2.58 3.11 -14.99
CA ALA A 464 -3.48 2.15 -14.37
C ALA A 464 -3.27 2.24 -12.86
N GLY A 465 -3.86 3.27 -12.24
CA GLY A 465 -3.44 3.77 -10.93
C GLY A 465 -4.01 3.01 -9.75
N GLU A 466 -5.20 2.43 -9.93
CA GLU A 466 -5.80 1.57 -8.93
C GLU A 466 -6.46 0.37 -9.60
N TYR A 467 -6.00 -0.84 -9.27
CA TYR A 467 -6.71 -2.04 -9.69
C TYR A 467 -6.51 -3.20 -8.72
N ALA A 468 -7.55 -4.00 -8.58
CA ALA A 468 -7.53 -5.31 -7.96
C ALA A 468 -8.67 -6.16 -8.51
N ALA A 469 -8.40 -7.43 -8.78
CA ALA A 469 -9.44 -8.39 -9.11
C ALA A 469 -10.28 -8.71 -7.87
N GLN A 470 -11.59 -8.52 -7.99
CA GLN A 470 -12.57 -8.72 -6.91
C GLN A 470 -13.17 -10.12 -7.05
N SER A 471 -12.90 -11.02 -6.10
CA SER A 471 -13.35 -12.42 -6.17
C SER A 471 -14.86 -12.58 -6.02
N VAL A 472 -15.53 -11.61 -5.39
CA VAL A 472 -17.00 -11.61 -5.18
C VAL A 472 -17.63 -10.39 -5.86
N ALA A 473 -17.37 -9.19 -5.35
CA ALA A 473 -17.92 -7.93 -5.90
C ALA A 473 -17.12 -6.74 -5.37
N ILE A 474 -17.26 -5.58 -6.00
CA ILE A 474 -16.63 -4.34 -5.53
C ILE A 474 -17.02 -4.07 -4.07
N ALA A 475 -16.04 -3.81 -3.22
CA ALA A 475 -16.21 -3.52 -1.80
C ALA A 475 -16.86 -4.64 -0.96
N SER A 476 -16.98 -5.87 -1.47
CA SER A 476 -17.48 -7.00 -0.67
C SER A 476 -16.46 -7.35 0.42
N PRO A 477 -16.89 -7.53 1.68
CA PRO A 477 -16.01 -8.01 2.75
C PRO A 477 -15.56 -9.47 2.56
N ASP A 478 -16.20 -10.21 1.62
CA ASP A 478 -15.88 -11.60 1.32
C ASP A 478 -14.84 -11.74 0.21
N ASN A 479 -14.35 -10.64 -0.36
CA ASN A 479 -13.28 -10.67 -1.34
C ASN A 479 -11.98 -11.25 -0.76
N LYS A 480 -11.23 -11.96 -1.61
CA LYS A 480 -9.99 -12.65 -1.23
C LYS A 480 -8.85 -12.39 -2.19
N ASN A 481 -7.64 -12.43 -1.67
CA ASN A 481 -6.41 -12.50 -2.46
C ASN A 481 -6.14 -13.91 -2.98
N ASN A 482 -7.15 -14.54 -3.61
CA ASN A 482 -7.03 -15.90 -4.09
C ASN A 482 -6.21 -16.01 -5.37
N TRP A 483 -5.82 -17.23 -5.72
CA TRP A 483 -4.96 -17.47 -6.87
C TRP A 483 -5.61 -17.10 -8.20
N GLU A 484 -6.97 -17.25 -8.34
CA GLU A 484 -7.67 -16.83 -9.55
C GLU A 484 -7.53 -15.33 -9.80
N CYS A 485 -7.69 -14.51 -8.77
CA CYS A 485 -7.47 -13.07 -8.85
C CYS A 485 -6.04 -12.76 -9.31
N ALA A 486 -5.04 -13.37 -8.66
CA ALA A 486 -3.64 -13.07 -8.91
C ALA A 486 -3.19 -13.40 -10.35
N PHE A 487 -3.48 -14.60 -10.88
CA PHE A 487 -3.07 -14.91 -12.26
C PHE A 487 -3.90 -14.17 -13.31
N SER A 488 -5.15 -13.77 -12.99
CA SER A 488 -5.96 -12.97 -13.90
C SER A 488 -5.41 -11.55 -14.05
N GLU A 489 -4.94 -10.96 -12.95
CA GLU A 489 -4.17 -9.71 -12.99
C GLU A 489 -2.86 -9.89 -13.77
N ALA A 490 -2.16 -11.00 -13.60
CA ALA A 490 -0.95 -11.29 -14.38
C ALA A 490 -1.25 -11.34 -15.89
N ALA A 491 -2.37 -11.93 -16.30
CA ALA A 491 -2.82 -11.94 -17.70
C ALA A 491 -3.03 -10.50 -18.21
N PHE A 492 -3.73 -9.66 -17.45
CA PHE A 492 -3.92 -8.25 -17.76
C PHE A 492 -2.59 -7.49 -17.84
N MET A 493 -1.66 -7.73 -16.89
CA MET A 493 -0.34 -7.10 -16.86
C MET A 493 0.52 -7.41 -18.08
N THR A 494 0.35 -8.58 -18.74
CA THR A 494 0.98 -8.83 -20.05
C THR A 494 0.51 -7.86 -21.10
N GLY A 495 -0.77 -7.45 -21.03
CA GLY A 495 -1.36 -6.44 -21.89
C GLY A 495 -0.85 -5.03 -21.59
N LEU A 496 -0.71 -4.67 -20.32
CA LEU A 496 -0.11 -3.40 -19.90
C LEU A 496 1.32 -3.28 -20.45
N GLU A 497 2.15 -4.31 -20.26
CA GLU A 497 3.53 -4.34 -20.71
C GLU A 497 3.64 -4.31 -22.25
N ARG A 498 2.77 -5.05 -22.97
CA ARG A 498 2.72 -5.02 -24.43
C ARG A 498 2.40 -3.62 -24.97
N ASN A 499 1.69 -2.82 -24.19
CA ASN A 499 1.30 -1.46 -24.51
C ASN A 499 2.12 -0.38 -23.77
N ALA A 500 3.38 -0.66 -23.43
CA ALA A 500 4.27 0.27 -22.72
C ALA A 500 4.48 1.63 -23.41
N GLU A 501 4.13 1.76 -24.70
CA GLU A 501 4.10 3.03 -25.41
C GLU A 501 2.97 3.95 -24.90
N VAL A 502 1.89 3.39 -24.40
CA VAL A 502 0.71 4.09 -23.86
C VAL A 502 0.71 4.04 -22.34
N VAL A 503 0.91 2.85 -21.74
CA VAL A 503 0.86 2.65 -20.30
C VAL A 503 2.22 2.95 -19.68
N ASN A 504 2.30 4.04 -18.91
CA ASN A 504 3.55 4.50 -18.30
C ASN A 504 3.70 4.15 -16.83
N LEU A 505 2.55 4.01 -16.13
CA LEU A 505 2.51 3.70 -14.70
C LEU A 505 1.40 2.68 -14.42
N THR A 506 1.64 1.80 -13.45
CA THR A 506 0.64 0.85 -12.94
C THR A 506 0.85 0.60 -11.46
N SER A 507 -0.21 0.51 -10.67
CA SER A 507 -0.15 0.12 -9.26
C SER A 507 -1.40 -0.63 -8.80
N TYR A 508 -1.18 -1.67 -8.00
CA TYR A 508 -2.24 -2.41 -7.32
C TYR A 508 -2.77 -1.61 -6.13
N ALA A 509 -4.05 -1.67 -5.86
CA ALA A 509 -4.70 -0.99 -4.74
C ALA A 509 -5.80 -1.84 -4.08
N PRO A 510 -5.94 -1.73 -2.73
CA PRO A 510 -5.07 -1.06 -1.76
C PRO A 510 -3.77 -1.82 -1.48
N LEU A 511 -2.79 -1.12 -0.87
CA LEU A 511 -1.46 -1.68 -0.63
C LEU A 511 -1.41 -2.64 0.53
N MET A 512 -2.05 -2.30 1.67
CA MET A 512 -1.91 -3.10 2.87
C MET A 512 -3.08 -2.99 3.82
N ALA A 513 -3.30 -4.04 4.61
CA ALA A 513 -4.34 -4.11 5.61
C ALA A 513 -3.88 -4.78 6.91
N HIS A 514 -4.32 -4.22 8.03
CA HIS A 514 -4.19 -4.86 9.34
C HIS A 514 -5.18 -6.02 9.47
N GLU A 515 -4.72 -7.21 9.85
CA GLU A 515 -5.50 -8.46 9.93
C GLU A 515 -6.85 -8.31 10.67
N GLU A 516 -6.86 -7.56 11.78
CA GLU A 516 -8.06 -7.39 12.59
C GLU A 516 -8.86 -6.12 12.27
N ALA A 517 -8.26 -5.15 11.57
CA ALA A 517 -8.82 -3.82 11.40
C ALA A 517 -9.07 -3.44 9.93
N TRP A 518 -8.88 -4.36 9.00
CA TRP A 518 -9.20 -4.12 7.60
C TRP A 518 -10.68 -3.79 7.41
N GLN A 519 -10.97 -2.93 6.46
CA GLN A 519 -12.31 -2.48 6.11
C GLN A 519 -12.62 -2.75 4.64
N TRP A 520 -11.58 -2.69 3.81
CA TRP A 520 -11.60 -3.06 2.39
C TRP A 520 -10.66 -4.25 2.16
N THR A 521 -11.03 -5.14 1.24
CA THR A 521 -10.26 -6.29 0.77
C THR A 521 -10.60 -6.54 -0.71
N PRO A 522 -9.68 -7.07 -1.57
CA PRO A 522 -8.37 -7.64 -1.24
C PRO A 522 -7.24 -6.60 -1.16
N ASP A 523 -6.16 -6.91 -0.45
CA ASP A 523 -5.00 -6.06 -0.25
C ASP A 523 -3.70 -6.74 -0.70
N LEU A 524 -2.70 -5.95 -1.12
CA LEU A 524 -1.45 -6.52 -1.62
C LEU A 524 -0.62 -7.17 -0.50
N LEU A 525 -0.55 -6.49 0.66
CA LEU A 525 0.16 -6.94 1.86
C LEU A 525 -0.81 -7.06 3.03
N TRP A 526 -0.59 -8.04 3.88
CA TRP A 526 -1.29 -8.19 5.14
C TRP A 526 -0.31 -8.11 6.29
N PHE A 527 -0.70 -7.44 7.36
CA PHE A 527 0.13 -7.32 8.56
C PHE A 527 -0.69 -7.45 9.84
N ASN A 528 -0.03 -7.89 10.89
CA ASN A 528 -0.50 -7.82 12.27
C ASN A 528 0.53 -7.07 13.12
N ASN A 529 0.39 -7.11 14.42
CA ASN A 529 1.29 -6.37 15.31
C ASN A 529 2.73 -6.92 15.34
N LEU A 530 3.00 -8.14 14.84
CA LEU A 530 4.31 -8.78 14.90
C LEU A 530 4.99 -8.95 13.54
N GLU A 531 4.21 -9.15 12.48
CA GLU A 531 4.75 -9.57 11.18
C GLU A 531 3.87 -9.13 10.01
N ALA A 532 4.40 -9.22 8.80
CA ALA A 532 3.70 -8.95 7.56
C ALA A 532 4.02 -10.02 6.51
N TYR A 533 3.08 -10.26 5.59
CA TYR A 533 3.29 -11.13 4.45
C TYR A 533 2.72 -10.54 3.15
N GLY A 534 3.24 -11.02 2.01
CA GLY A 534 2.71 -10.71 0.68
C GLY A 534 1.66 -11.72 0.25
N SER A 535 0.53 -11.22 -0.29
CA SER A 535 -0.50 -12.05 -0.91
C SER A 535 0.01 -12.74 -2.19
N ALA A 536 -0.82 -13.61 -2.80
CA ALA A 536 -0.52 -14.15 -4.13
C ALA A 536 -0.35 -13.03 -5.17
N ASN A 537 -1.19 -11.99 -5.09
CA ASN A 537 -1.14 -10.79 -5.93
C ASN A 537 0.20 -10.04 -5.75
N TYR A 538 0.73 -9.93 -4.53
CA TYR A 538 2.04 -9.33 -4.28
C TYR A 538 3.16 -10.03 -5.07
N TYR A 539 3.16 -11.35 -5.11
CA TYR A 539 4.19 -12.08 -5.86
C TYR A 539 4.05 -11.88 -7.37
N VAL A 540 2.82 -11.73 -7.89
CA VAL A 540 2.59 -11.35 -9.29
C VAL A 540 3.14 -9.95 -9.56
N GLN A 541 2.77 -8.94 -8.77
CA GLN A 541 3.28 -7.57 -8.93
C GLN A 541 4.81 -7.53 -8.84
N LYS A 542 5.40 -8.21 -7.86
CA LYS A 542 6.85 -8.33 -7.69
C LYS A 542 7.53 -8.98 -8.88
N LEU A 543 6.97 -10.06 -9.45
CA LEU A 543 7.52 -10.71 -10.64
C LEU A 543 7.58 -9.76 -11.84
N PHE A 544 6.52 -8.99 -12.08
CA PHE A 544 6.52 -8.03 -13.18
C PHE A 544 7.47 -6.86 -12.92
N SER A 545 7.44 -6.27 -11.73
CA SER A 545 8.28 -5.12 -11.37
C SER A 545 9.78 -5.45 -11.42
N THR A 546 10.19 -6.59 -10.85
CA THR A 546 11.60 -7.01 -10.81
C THR A 546 12.11 -7.56 -12.15
N ASN A 547 11.22 -7.81 -13.10
CA ASN A 547 11.51 -8.33 -14.44
C ASN A 547 10.94 -7.45 -15.56
N LYS A 548 10.80 -6.13 -15.35
CA LYS A 548 10.20 -5.22 -16.34
C LYS A 548 11.06 -4.98 -17.58
N GLY A 549 12.38 -5.21 -17.49
CA GLY A 549 13.32 -4.87 -18.58
C GLY A 549 13.41 -3.37 -18.89
N THR A 550 13.98 -3.06 -20.06
CA THR A 550 14.13 -1.68 -20.55
C THR A 550 13.48 -1.46 -21.91
N ASP A 551 13.26 -2.53 -22.66
CA ASP A 551 12.81 -2.50 -24.05
C ASP A 551 11.74 -3.58 -24.28
N LEU A 552 10.59 -3.17 -24.78
CA LEU A 552 9.57 -4.10 -25.26
C LEU A 552 10.02 -4.75 -26.55
N ILE A 553 9.91 -6.08 -26.63
CA ILE A 553 10.14 -6.87 -27.86
C ILE A 553 8.91 -7.72 -28.19
N ALA A 554 8.79 -8.10 -29.45
CA ALA A 554 7.64 -8.89 -29.88
C ALA A 554 7.69 -10.33 -29.39
N ILE A 555 6.57 -10.82 -28.87
CA ILE A 555 6.25 -12.24 -28.74
C ILE A 555 4.95 -12.52 -29.48
N THR A 556 4.96 -13.52 -30.37
CA THR A 556 3.82 -13.82 -31.24
C THR A 556 3.56 -15.32 -31.34
N LYS A 557 2.30 -15.65 -31.64
CA LYS A 557 1.82 -16.94 -32.11
C LYS A 557 1.23 -16.73 -33.49
N ASP A 558 1.74 -17.44 -34.50
CA ASP A 558 1.26 -17.31 -35.90
C ASP A 558 1.25 -15.83 -36.37
N GLY A 559 2.27 -15.05 -35.99
CA GLY A 559 2.42 -13.64 -36.33
C GLY A 559 1.50 -12.66 -35.56
N LYS A 560 0.68 -13.12 -34.62
CA LYS A 560 -0.22 -12.31 -33.79
C LYS A 560 0.22 -12.25 -32.34
N PRO A 561 -0.01 -11.15 -31.60
CA PRO A 561 0.24 -11.08 -30.16
C PRO A 561 -0.49 -12.20 -29.40
N VAL A 562 0.09 -12.65 -28.28
CA VAL A 562 -0.48 -13.71 -27.42
C VAL A 562 -1.31 -13.06 -26.32
N THR A 563 -2.62 -13.07 -26.52
CA THR A 563 -3.59 -12.26 -25.74
C THR A 563 -4.78 -13.06 -25.23
N GLY A 564 -4.60 -14.34 -24.93
CA GLY A 564 -5.64 -15.22 -24.37
C GLY A 564 -6.03 -16.37 -25.28
N GLN A 565 -5.45 -16.49 -26.47
CA GLN A 565 -5.69 -17.63 -27.36
C GLN A 565 -5.26 -18.93 -26.65
N ASN A 566 -6.19 -19.87 -26.54
CA ASN A 566 -6.02 -21.11 -25.78
C ASN A 566 -5.69 -20.86 -24.29
N ASN A 567 -6.25 -19.80 -23.69
CA ASN A 567 -5.97 -19.41 -22.31
C ASN A 567 -4.47 -19.11 -22.02
N LEU A 568 -3.72 -18.68 -23.04
CA LEU A 568 -2.33 -18.28 -22.91
C LEU A 568 -2.15 -16.77 -23.18
N PHE A 569 -1.49 -16.09 -22.25
CA PHE A 569 -1.12 -14.68 -22.37
C PHE A 569 0.40 -14.55 -22.29
N ALA A 570 0.97 -13.59 -23.02
CA ALA A 570 2.42 -13.41 -23.00
C ALA A 570 2.85 -11.96 -23.27
N SER A 571 3.99 -11.60 -22.67
CA SER A 571 4.78 -10.43 -23.03
C SER A 571 6.27 -10.79 -23.02
N ALA A 572 7.08 -10.01 -23.73
CA ALA A 572 8.53 -10.21 -23.78
C ALA A 572 9.25 -8.86 -23.76
N VAL A 573 10.32 -8.79 -22.97
CA VAL A 573 11.15 -7.59 -22.85
C VAL A 573 12.62 -7.95 -22.93
N LYS A 574 13.44 -6.96 -23.24
CA LYS A 574 14.89 -7.02 -23.15
C LYS A 574 15.34 -6.02 -22.08
N ASP A 575 16.28 -6.43 -21.26
CA ASP A 575 16.96 -5.54 -20.32
C ASP A 575 18.39 -5.30 -20.80
N VAL A 576 18.69 -4.05 -21.21
CA VAL A 576 20.02 -3.71 -21.70
C VAL A 576 21.05 -3.61 -20.59
N ASN A 577 20.61 -3.33 -19.34
CA ASN A 577 21.49 -3.20 -18.18
C ASN A 577 21.98 -4.56 -17.68
N THR A 578 21.08 -5.53 -17.58
CA THR A 578 21.39 -6.89 -17.15
C THR A 578 21.77 -7.80 -18.30
N LYS A 579 21.60 -7.33 -19.56
CA LYS A 579 21.78 -8.10 -20.80
C LYS A 579 20.92 -9.37 -20.80
N GLU A 580 19.64 -9.23 -20.53
CA GLU A 580 18.70 -10.34 -20.47
C GLU A 580 17.56 -10.17 -21.47
N VAL A 581 17.09 -11.29 -22.01
CA VAL A 581 15.76 -11.43 -22.63
C VAL A 581 14.87 -12.08 -21.58
N ILE A 582 13.72 -11.49 -21.33
CA ILE A 582 12.77 -11.89 -20.30
C ILE A 582 11.42 -12.15 -20.97
N VAL A 583 10.91 -13.35 -20.85
CA VAL A 583 9.61 -13.75 -21.40
C VAL A 583 8.68 -14.09 -20.25
N LYS A 584 7.51 -13.47 -20.23
CA LYS A 584 6.45 -13.71 -19.24
C LYS A 584 5.31 -14.46 -19.93
N LEU A 585 4.87 -15.54 -19.33
CA LEU A 585 3.83 -16.44 -19.84
C LEU A 585 2.81 -16.68 -18.72
N VAL A 586 1.53 -16.50 -19.04
CA VAL A 586 0.43 -16.76 -18.10
C VAL A 586 -0.48 -17.81 -18.71
N ASN A 587 -0.52 -18.99 -18.09
CA ASN A 587 -1.43 -20.07 -18.44
C ASN A 587 -2.66 -20.02 -17.52
N THR A 588 -3.80 -19.62 -18.06
CA THR A 588 -5.07 -19.55 -17.31
C THR A 588 -5.94 -20.79 -17.54
N ALA A 589 -5.43 -21.83 -18.22
CA ALA A 589 -6.14 -23.09 -18.41
C ALA A 589 -6.00 -24.02 -17.19
N ALA A 590 -7.02 -24.86 -16.98
CA ALA A 590 -7.02 -25.93 -15.97
C ALA A 590 -6.04 -27.09 -16.28
N THR A 591 -5.31 -27.01 -17.39
CA THR A 591 -4.37 -28.03 -17.84
C THR A 591 -3.01 -27.43 -18.12
N ALA A 592 -1.96 -28.24 -17.97
CA ALA A 592 -0.63 -27.84 -18.37
C ALA A 592 -0.56 -27.62 -19.89
N GLN A 593 0.25 -26.67 -20.33
CA GLN A 593 0.48 -26.35 -21.73
C GLN A 593 1.94 -26.49 -22.11
N GLU A 594 2.20 -27.27 -23.16
CA GLU A 594 3.54 -27.39 -23.74
C GLU A 594 3.80 -26.20 -24.67
N VAL A 595 4.85 -25.45 -24.42
CA VAL A 595 5.26 -24.31 -25.26
C VAL A 595 6.67 -24.50 -25.81
N ASN A 596 6.82 -24.14 -27.09
CA ASN A 596 8.10 -23.96 -27.78
C ASN A 596 8.25 -22.48 -28.09
N ILE A 597 9.34 -21.86 -27.65
CA ILE A 597 9.64 -20.46 -27.92
C ILE A 597 10.85 -20.42 -28.85
N ASP A 598 10.66 -19.95 -30.05
CA ASP A 598 11.73 -19.71 -31.03
C ASP A 598 12.29 -18.29 -30.78
N LEU A 599 13.55 -18.22 -30.36
CA LEU A 599 14.23 -17.00 -29.94
C LEU A 599 15.15 -16.52 -31.06
N LYS A 600 14.63 -15.59 -31.89
CA LYS A 600 15.33 -15.10 -33.09
C LYS A 600 16.05 -13.77 -32.85
N GLY A 601 17.14 -13.55 -33.56
CA GLY A 601 17.77 -12.24 -33.73
C GLY A 601 18.98 -11.95 -32.86
N SER A 602 19.17 -12.62 -31.71
CA SER A 602 20.34 -12.44 -30.84
C SER A 602 20.91 -13.78 -30.39
N LYS A 603 22.21 -13.85 -30.17
CA LYS A 603 22.85 -15.02 -29.56
C LYS A 603 22.58 -15.03 -28.06
N LEU A 604 22.07 -16.15 -27.55
CA LEU A 604 21.72 -16.35 -26.14
C LEU A 604 22.66 -17.35 -25.47
N ALA A 605 22.79 -17.24 -24.15
CA ALA A 605 23.45 -18.26 -23.35
C ALA A 605 22.61 -19.56 -23.37
N ALA A 606 23.29 -20.73 -23.36
CA ALA A 606 22.60 -22.01 -23.37
C ALA A 606 21.81 -22.32 -22.09
N LYS A 607 22.02 -21.53 -21.03
CA LYS A 607 21.37 -21.66 -19.74
C LYS A 607 20.71 -20.35 -19.34
N GLY A 608 19.62 -20.45 -18.64
CA GLY A 608 18.86 -19.33 -18.06
C GLY A 608 18.14 -19.76 -16.79
N THR A 609 17.23 -18.92 -16.34
CA THR A 609 16.39 -19.15 -15.16
C THR A 609 14.93 -19.24 -15.57
N LEU A 610 14.21 -20.21 -15.04
CA LEU A 610 12.76 -20.31 -15.11
C LEU A 610 12.18 -20.10 -13.73
N ILE A 611 11.36 -19.07 -13.59
CA ILE A 611 10.64 -18.71 -12.37
C ILE A 611 9.18 -19.06 -12.58
N THR A 612 8.59 -19.83 -11.67
CA THR A 612 7.18 -20.26 -11.78
C THR A 612 6.43 -19.94 -10.48
N LEU A 613 5.28 -19.35 -10.64
CA LEU A 613 4.29 -19.11 -9.60
C LEU A 613 3.01 -19.83 -9.99
N THR A 614 2.49 -20.73 -9.15
CA THR A 614 1.33 -21.57 -9.47
C THR A 614 0.66 -22.11 -8.21
N SER A 615 -0.63 -22.40 -8.31
CA SER A 615 -1.38 -23.29 -7.44
C SER A 615 -2.36 -24.13 -8.26
N THR A 616 -2.71 -25.29 -7.75
CA THR A 616 -3.69 -26.19 -8.39
C THR A 616 -5.13 -25.84 -8.03
N HIS A 617 -5.34 -25.04 -6.97
CA HIS A 617 -6.66 -24.62 -6.51
C HIS A 617 -6.80 -23.10 -6.67
N LEU A 618 -7.90 -22.70 -7.30
CA LEU A 618 -8.18 -21.29 -7.60
C LEU A 618 -8.37 -20.44 -6.34
N GLU A 619 -8.93 -21.06 -5.29
CA GLU A 619 -9.22 -20.41 -4.01
C GLU A 619 -8.02 -20.35 -3.05
N ASP A 620 -6.86 -20.88 -3.46
CA ASP A 620 -5.66 -20.81 -2.61
C ASP A 620 -5.22 -19.37 -2.40
N GLU A 621 -4.85 -19.07 -1.17
CA GLU A 621 -4.30 -17.76 -0.76
C GLU A 621 -3.16 -17.92 0.25
N ASN A 622 -2.32 -16.91 0.37
CA ASN A 622 -1.33 -16.81 1.44
C ASN A 622 -1.99 -16.31 2.73
N SER A 623 -1.43 -16.67 3.88
CA SER A 623 -1.92 -16.28 5.20
C SER A 623 -0.77 -16.20 6.19
N PHE A 624 -0.98 -15.70 7.40
CA PHE A 624 0.04 -15.73 8.47
C PHE A 624 0.50 -17.16 8.79
N ALA A 625 -0.40 -18.14 8.77
CA ALA A 625 -0.04 -19.55 8.98
C ALA A 625 0.76 -20.15 7.81
N ALA A 626 0.58 -19.63 6.59
CA ALA A 626 1.22 -20.12 5.37
C ALA A 626 1.59 -18.96 4.42
N PRO A 627 2.53 -18.09 4.80
CA PRO A 627 2.80 -16.82 4.10
C PRO A 627 3.44 -17.00 2.72
N LYS A 628 3.88 -18.21 2.39
CA LYS A 628 4.53 -18.59 1.12
C LYS A 628 3.85 -19.78 0.45
N LYS A 629 2.58 -20.07 0.76
CA LYS A 629 1.81 -21.14 0.11
C LYS A 629 1.85 -20.98 -1.42
N ILE A 630 1.66 -19.75 -1.88
CA ILE A 630 1.84 -19.35 -3.27
C ILE A 630 3.03 -18.39 -3.30
N SER A 631 4.16 -18.89 -3.76
CA SER A 631 5.39 -18.10 -3.87
C SER A 631 6.23 -18.59 -5.06
N PRO A 632 7.07 -17.74 -5.68
CA PRO A 632 7.87 -18.11 -6.82
C PRO A 632 8.85 -19.23 -6.50
N THR A 633 8.95 -20.21 -7.41
CA THR A 633 9.99 -21.22 -7.42
C THR A 633 10.92 -21.00 -8.61
N GLU A 634 12.23 -21.15 -8.40
CA GLU A 634 13.23 -20.93 -9.44
C GLU A 634 13.96 -22.23 -9.77
N LYS A 635 14.24 -22.44 -11.06
CA LYS A 635 15.09 -23.54 -11.52
C LYS A 635 15.96 -23.13 -12.70
N GLU A 636 17.12 -23.80 -12.85
CA GLU A 636 17.94 -23.69 -14.07
C GLU A 636 17.14 -24.16 -15.27
N PHE A 637 17.24 -23.43 -16.36
CA PHE A 637 16.63 -23.74 -17.64
C PHE A 637 17.71 -23.88 -18.71
N LYS A 638 17.54 -24.84 -19.63
CA LYS A 638 18.50 -25.08 -20.74
C LYS A 638 17.81 -24.88 -22.07
N LEU A 639 18.44 -24.11 -22.96
CA LEU A 639 18.03 -23.99 -24.36
C LEU A 639 18.47 -25.24 -25.17
N LYS A 640 17.66 -25.57 -26.17
CA LYS A 640 17.99 -26.52 -27.22
C LYS A 640 18.23 -25.76 -28.53
N GLY A 641 19.48 -25.36 -28.79
CA GLY A 641 19.79 -24.40 -29.84
C GLY A 641 19.18 -23.03 -29.48
N ASP A 642 18.43 -22.43 -30.39
CA ASP A 642 17.72 -21.15 -30.20
C ASP A 642 16.26 -21.35 -29.71
N LYS A 643 15.92 -22.53 -29.18
CA LYS A 643 14.57 -22.87 -28.74
C LYS A 643 14.50 -23.12 -27.24
N ALA A 644 13.54 -22.47 -26.59
CA ALA A 644 13.13 -22.75 -25.24
C ALA A 644 11.89 -23.67 -25.26
N GLN A 645 11.99 -24.85 -24.67
CA GLN A 645 10.89 -25.79 -24.53
C GLN A 645 10.55 -25.97 -23.06
N THR A 646 9.31 -25.70 -22.70
CA THR A 646 8.86 -25.85 -21.30
C THR A 646 7.39 -26.22 -21.23
N SER A 647 7.04 -26.89 -20.15
CA SER A 647 5.65 -27.12 -19.75
C SER A 647 5.26 -26.02 -18.78
N LEU A 648 4.18 -25.29 -19.06
CA LEU A 648 3.55 -24.33 -18.17
C LEU A 648 2.51 -25.08 -17.34
N PRO A 649 2.63 -25.14 -16.02
CA PRO A 649 1.60 -25.76 -15.18
C PRO A 649 0.21 -25.16 -15.43
N ALA A 650 -0.85 -25.88 -15.07
CA ALA A 650 -2.19 -25.30 -14.98
C ALA A 650 -2.16 -24.07 -14.08
N TYR A 651 -2.91 -23.03 -14.44
CA TYR A 651 -3.05 -21.83 -13.63
C TYR A 651 -1.70 -21.29 -13.16
N SER A 652 -0.81 -20.90 -14.09
CA SER A 652 0.55 -20.49 -13.73
C SER A 652 0.98 -19.16 -14.35
N VAL A 653 1.87 -18.48 -13.63
CA VAL A 653 2.65 -17.35 -14.14
C VAL A 653 4.11 -17.79 -14.21
N THR A 654 4.71 -17.73 -15.38
CA THR A 654 6.06 -18.20 -15.64
C THR A 654 6.91 -17.09 -16.24
N VAL A 655 8.09 -16.86 -15.68
CA VAL A 655 9.09 -15.92 -16.20
C VAL A 655 10.33 -16.69 -16.64
N LEU A 656 10.69 -16.57 -17.90
CA LEU A 656 11.91 -17.14 -18.46
C LEU A 656 12.94 -16.03 -18.66
N LYS A 657 14.12 -16.16 -18.07
CA LYS A 657 15.23 -15.20 -18.17
C LYS A 657 16.42 -15.84 -18.86
N LEU A 658 16.91 -15.21 -19.91
CA LEU A 658 18.01 -15.71 -20.75
C LEU A 658 19.04 -14.60 -20.98
N LYS A 659 20.31 -14.87 -20.73
CA LYS A 659 21.40 -13.92 -20.97
C LYS A 659 21.71 -13.78 -22.46
N LEU A 660 21.90 -12.54 -22.91
CA LEU A 660 22.50 -12.20 -24.19
C LEU A 660 24.01 -12.46 -24.12
N LYS A 661 24.57 -13.05 -25.19
CA LYS A 661 26.01 -13.27 -25.36
C LYS A 661 26.70 -12.04 -25.93
#